data_6f46e6301002f2e2497a315f574cd4b0
#
_entry.id   6f46e6301002f2e2497a315f574cd4b0
#
_cell.length_a   1.000
_cell.length_b   1.000
_cell.length_c   1.000
_cell.angle_alpha   90.00
_cell.angle_beta   90.00
_cell.angle_gamma   90.00
#
_symmetry.space_group_name_H-M   'P 1'
#
loop_
_entity.id
_entity.type
_entity.pdbx_description
1 polymer ?
#
loop_
_entity_poly.entity_id
_entity_poly.type
_entity_poly.pdbx_seq_one_letter_code
_entity_poly.pdbx_strand_id
1 'polypeptide(L)'
;MKNSLLKTIKKGLNSVLSLAFISIAVTACFDGYAGGSSDDEGIIAISDKSVAGVSQKGPFMKGSTVTVQELTGKTLTQTGKSFKGTIKSNKGDFVINNINLKSQYAILEATGYYRSEIVNYDKELPSSGMITLRALTDLSNRNTVNINILTHLEFDRVMYLVEKGLSLQEAKNQAEAEIFNAFGIHGEFASPEDLDIFREGEGNAALLAISILMLNDFTEAEFTEFAANFAADIETDGTWDNDSSKARLAGWAKNHDRSLSGIREDIEEWDLGPVPNFEKYVRNFWYMIFGFEECGAEQEGLMSAIKNDSLCEIFFTKQEEEYYSRTIWVCDPSERFVCRNGVWDEASEFESDFFGTGKIKGGEDGEIFVGVKTGSYYVYDDSLKKWVLKFAIEDDEDLIYVPRFAYADLLTMGVGCTLKRNGEMRISQEGEYRICKDSYWKTATELEIDTYGEPCSTETEGAVVLGAATSSNKYYCSRGKWISMTNGWNWAVPQELRLNPDIVYDSITDERDGRVYKTVKIGNQTWMAEDLSYTDATETRILNNNFLCVDSMRYIWDYESNINYPGGKYFIADSFSTDVRGCAYTWMAAINSIKLEKDADNPLVGKLKTTCALASRRVQGICPDGWHLPNNDEWSELITAVGGVETAGKALKSQTGWNKKSNGSDDFGFSALPVGWSNERAYGGGSADAASKGGELAFFWSVSENVEDCTKTYYIALNTGNSILLYGDDKSNRNLSKAIRCVKD
;
A
#
# COMPACT_ATOMS: atom_id res chain seq x y z
N MET A 1 50.37 6.27 28.71
CA MET A 1 51.56 6.79 28.06
C MET A 1 51.11 7.79 27.05
N LYS A 2 51.11 9.01 27.45
CA LYS A 2 52.10 10.07 27.19
C LYS A 2 52.23 10.41 25.73
N ASN A 3 51.64 11.57 25.42
CA ASN A 3 52.33 12.76 24.87
C ASN A 3 52.69 12.68 23.40
N SER A 4 52.24 13.57 22.69
CA SER A 4 52.68 14.95 22.37
C SER A 4 52.82 15.04 20.85
N LEU A 5 52.48 16.03 20.15
CA LEU A 5 53.03 17.39 20.16
C LEU A 5 52.18 18.34 19.34
N LEU A 6 51.90 19.49 19.92
CA LEU A 6 51.70 20.75 19.23
C LEU A 6 52.92 21.14 18.36
N LYS A 7 52.65 21.81 17.24
CA LYS A 7 53.29 23.08 16.79
C LYS A 7 52.92 23.35 15.34
N THR A 8 52.18 24.39 15.11
CA THR A 8 52.57 25.77 14.76
C THR A 8 52.85 25.93 13.29
N ILE A 9 52.13 26.81 12.65
CA ILE A 9 52.67 28.06 12.11
C ILE A 9 51.53 29.01 11.73
N LYS A 10 51.55 30.19 12.38
CA LYS A 10 50.93 31.46 11.96
C LYS A 10 51.63 32.02 10.75
N LYS A 11 50.84 32.62 9.85
CA LYS A 11 51.04 33.86 9.05
C LYS A 11 49.94 33.90 8.04
N GLY A 12 49.01 34.81 7.99
CA GLY A 12 49.10 36.24 8.10
C GLY A 12 48.87 36.82 6.72
N LEU A 13 47.69 37.44 6.50
CA LEU A 13 47.68 38.71 5.79
C LEU A 13 46.28 39.33 5.91
N ASN A 14 46.27 40.49 6.56
CA ASN A 14 45.23 41.46 6.50
C ASN A 14 45.05 41.95 5.04
N SER A 15 43.82 42.04 4.52
CA SER A 15 43.49 43.02 3.53
C SER A 15 42.22 43.75 3.97
N VAL A 16 42.45 44.92 4.49
CA VAL A 16 41.52 45.98 4.71
C VAL A 16 41.04 46.44 3.32
N LEU A 17 39.78 46.27 2.98
CA LEU A 17 39.17 46.98 1.86
C LEU A 17 38.43 48.19 2.44
N SER A 18 39.01 49.35 2.20
CA SER A 18 38.48 50.66 2.46
C SER A 18 37.30 50.93 1.53
N LEU A 19 36.13 51.17 2.10
CA LEU A 19 35.04 51.83 1.36
C LEU A 19 35.39 53.28 1.15
N ALA A 20 35.64 53.66 -0.10
CA ALA A 20 35.78 55.03 -0.51
C ALA A 20 34.35 55.63 -0.73
N PHE A 21 33.96 56.51 0.15
CA PHE A 21 32.82 57.39 -0.09
C PHE A 21 33.22 58.42 -1.18
N ILE A 22 32.57 58.33 -2.33
CA ILE A 22 32.64 59.40 -3.35
C ILE A 22 31.52 60.39 -2.99
N SER A 23 31.91 61.47 -2.32
CA SER A 23 31.05 62.67 -2.18
C SER A 23 31.10 63.47 -3.50
N ILE A 24 30.04 63.44 -4.25
CA ILE A 24 29.85 64.38 -5.36
C ILE A 24 29.21 65.67 -4.78
N ALA A 25 30.04 66.64 -4.57
CA ALA A 25 29.55 67.96 -4.25
C ALA A 25 29.02 68.65 -5.53
N VAL A 26 27.73 68.78 -5.64
CA VAL A 26 27.10 69.66 -6.62
C VAL A 26 27.00 71.08 -5.98
N THR A 27 27.88 71.91 -6.35
CA THR A 27 27.79 73.35 -6.03
C THR A 27 26.75 73.99 -6.97
N ALA A 28 25.56 74.26 -6.47
CA ALA A 28 24.61 75.13 -7.10
C ALA A 28 24.74 76.53 -6.49
N CYS A 29 25.04 77.49 -7.33
CA CYS A 29 25.02 78.88 -6.97
C CYS A 29 23.60 79.32 -6.59
N PHE A 30 23.45 79.82 -5.36
CA PHE A 30 22.26 80.54 -4.93
C PHE A 30 22.55 82.03 -5.01
N ASP A 31 21.82 82.74 -5.87
CA ASP A 31 21.65 84.17 -5.77
C ASP A 31 20.60 84.46 -4.69
N GLY A 32 21.00 85.31 -3.73
CA GLY A 32 20.19 85.61 -2.58
C GLY A 32 18.98 86.47 -2.86
N TYR A 33 17.90 86.16 -2.15
CA TYR A 33 16.92 87.18 -1.79
C TYR A 33 16.58 86.98 -0.30
N ALA A 34 16.84 88.04 0.46
CA ALA A 34 16.49 88.08 1.87
C ALA A 34 15.00 88.44 2.02
N GLY A 35 14.33 87.78 2.91
CA GLY A 35 13.11 88.34 3.46
C GLY A 35 12.10 87.31 3.99
N GLY A 36 11.99 87.19 5.34
CA GLY A 36 10.79 86.72 5.98
C GLY A 36 10.91 85.35 6.61
N SER A 37 11.13 85.27 7.91
CA SER A 37 10.94 84.10 8.74
C SER A 37 9.50 83.57 8.62
N SER A 38 9.30 82.49 7.96
CA SER A 38 8.13 81.66 8.16
C SER A 38 8.58 80.19 8.32
N ASP A 39 8.12 79.58 9.38
CA ASP A 39 8.39 78.18 9.78
C ASP A 39 7.78 77.14 8.84
N ASP A 40 7.52 77.50 7.54
CA ASP A 40 6.80 76.64 6.54
C ASP A 40 7.68 76.21 5.39
N GLU A 41 9.01 76.20 5.50
CA GLU A 41 9.87 75.61 4.45
C GLU A 41 9.56 74.13 4.19
N GLY A 42 9.08 73.85 2.97
CA GLY A 42 8.78 72.50 2.48
C GLY A 42 7.30 72.04 2.57
N ILE A 43 6.38 72.90 3.04
CA ILE A 43 4.96 72.61 3.04
C ILE A 43 4.30 73.09 1.72
N ILE A 44 3.67 72.14 1.01
CA ILE A 44 3.00 72.36 -0.28
C ILE A 44 1.48 72.28 -0.07
N ALA A 45 0.78 73.34 -0.35
CA ALA A 45 -0.69 73.32 -0.33
C ALA A 45 -1.23 72.57 -1.57
N ILE A 46 -2.22 71.75 -1.34
CA ILE A 46 -2.91 71.01 -2.38
C ILE A 46 -4.19 71.71 -2.76
N SER A 47 -4.41 71.92 -4.06
CA SER A 47 -5.59 72.64 -4.58
C SER A 47 -6.24 71.80 -5.70
N ASP A 48 -7.57 71.62 -5.58
CA ASP A 48 -8.43 70.97 -6.57
C ASP A 48 -7.92 69.59 -7.04
N LYS A 49 -7.38 68.85 -6.10
CA LYS A 49 -6.76 67.54 -6.38
C LYS A 49 -7.81 66.43 -6.41
N SER A 50 -7.61 65.50 -7.35
CA SER A 50 -8.32 64.19 -7.36
C SER A 50 -7.38 63.14 -6.89
N VAL A 51 -7.82 62.36 -5.92
CA VAL A 51 -7.10 61.20 -5.41
C VAL A 51 -7.92 59.93 -5.67
N ALA A 52 -7.31 58.98 -6.35
CA ALA A 52 -7.87 57.67 -6.64
C ALA A 52 -7.09 56.58 -5.92
N GLY A 53 -7.62 55.38 -5.88
CA GLY A 53 -6.94 54.19 -5.33
C GLY A 53 -7.88 53.01 -5.18
N VAL A 54 -7.33 51.98 -4.59
CA VAL A 54 -8.08 50.79 -4.15
C VAL A 54 -7.94 50.60 -2.63
N SER A 55 -8.96 50.09 -2.00
CA SER A 55 -8.88 49.69 -0.59
C SER A 55 -9.00 48.18 -0.47
N GLN A 56 -7.98 47.52 0.13
CA GLN A 56 -7.79 46.08 0.08
C GLN A 56 -7.24 45.52 1.37
N LYS A 57 -8.05 44.66 1.96
CA LYS A 57 -7.73 43.59 2.91
C LYS A 57 -8.35 42.30 2.38
N GLY A 58 -8.45 41.93 1.32
CA GLY A 58 -9.38 41.72 0.26
C GLY A 58 -10.12 43.03 -0.13
N PRO A 59 -10.75 43.03 -1.30
CA PRO A 59 -11.36 44.27 -1.79
C PRO A 59 -12.52 44.72 -0.91
N PHE A 60 -12.50 46.01 -0.54
CA PHE A 60 -13.63 46.59 0.18
C PHE A 60 -14.85 46.65 -0.73
N MET A 61 -16.02 46.40 -0.13
CA MET A 61 -17.28 46.31 -0.84
C MET A 61 -17.78 47.71 -1.26
N LYS A 62 -18.49 47.73 -2.39
CA LYS A 62 -19.17 48.97 -2.89
C LYS A 62 -20.02 49.62 -1.79
N GLY A 63 -19.86 50.90 -1.60
CA GLY A 63 -20.57 51.68 -0.59
C GLY A 63 -19.80 51.91 0.71
N SER A 64 -18.66 51.18 0.92
CA SER A 64 -17.75 51.48 2.02
C SER A 64 -17.25 52.93 1.96
N THR A 65 -17.00 53.52 3.10
CA THR A 65 -16.60 54.94 3.21
C THR A 65 -15.09 55.07 3.06
N VAL A 66 -14.64 56.09 2.31
CA VAL A 66 -13.23 56.53 2.28
C VAL A 66 -13.19 57.99 2.66
N THR A 67 -12.28 58.35 3.58
CA THR A 67 -12.05 59.73 4.02
C THR A 67 -10.60 60.12 3.76
N VAL A 68 -10.38 61.39 3.34
CA VAL A 68 -9.08 62.03 3.29
C VAL A 68 -9.06 63.11 4.36
N GLN A 69 -8.17 62.99 5.34
CA GLN A 69 -8.05 63.88 6.47
C GLN A 69 -6.76 64.69 6.37
N GLU A 70 -6.89 66.03 6.47
CA GLU A 70 -5.76 66.95 6.37
C GLU A 70 -4.89 66.87 7.61
N LEU A 71 -3.56 66.82 7.41
CA LEU A 71 -2.55 66.89 8.45
C LEU A 71 -1.80 68.23 8.39
N THR A 72 -1.25 68.66 9.55
CA THR A 72 -0.30 69.78 9.60
C THR A 72 1.05 69.38 8.98
N GLY A 73 1.82 70.39 8.50
CA GLY A 73 3.04 70.09 7.75
C GLY A 73 4.19 69.48 8.56
N LYS A 74 4.40 69.90 9.79
CA LYS A 74 5.57 69.42 10.61
C LYS A 74 5.26 68.31 11.59
N THR A 75 4.12 68.36 12.21
CA THR A 75 3.76 67.48 13.32
C THR A 75 2.78 66.41 12.92
N LEU A 76 2.35 66.37 11.63
CA LEU A 76 1.35 65.45 11.09
C LEU A 76 0.07 65.33 11.96
N THR A 77 -0.29 66.43 12.63
CA THR A 77 -1.46 66.51 13.51
C THR A 77 -2.72 66.76 12.68
N GLN A 78 -3.82 66.10 12.98
CA GLN A 78 -5.08 66.29 12.27
C GLN A 78 -5.63 67.69 12.46
N THR A 79 -6.01 68.35 11.37
CA THR A 79 -6.59 69.70 11.39
C THR A 79 -8.11 69.70 11.63
N GLY A 80 -8.73 68.57 11.55
CA GLY A 80 -10.19 68.39 11.58
C GLY A 80 -10.88 68.55 10.19
N LYS A 81 -10.14 68.96 9.15
CA LYS A 81 -10.68 69.07 7.81
C LYS A 81 -10.62 67.73 7.11
N SER A 82 -11.73 67.29 6.52
CA SER A 82 -11.81 66.02 5.82
C SER A 82 -12.66 66.09 4.54
N PHE A 83 -12.36 65.17 3.63
CA PHE A 83 -13.10 64.95 2.39
C PHE A 83 -13.60 63.51 2.40
N LYS A 84 -14.82 63.27 1.96
CA LYS A 84 -15.44 61.94 2.00
C LYS A 84 -15.78 61.46 0.59
N GLY A 85 -15.55 60.18 0.37
CA GLY A 85 -15.94 59.45 -0.80
C GLY A 85 -16.47 58.07 -0.42
N THR A 86 -16.83 57.29 -1.42
CA THR A 86 -17.28 55.92 -1.25
C THR A 86 -16.61 55.01 -2.27
N ILE A 87 -16.40 53.74 -1.90
CA ILE A 87 -15.97 52.68 -2.79
C ILE A 87 -17.01 52.52 -3.91
N LYS A 88 -16.57 52.46 -5.16
CA LYS A 88 -17.39 52.53 -6.36
C LYS A 88 -17.81 51.14 -6.86
N SER A 89 -16.96 50.17 -6.71
CA SER A 89 -17.23 48.78 -7.11
C SER A 89 -16.68 47.81 -6.07
N ASN A 90 -16.97 46.52 -6.25
CA ASN A 90 -16.44 45.45 -5.38
C ASN A 90 -14.94 45.11 -5.65
N LYS A 91 -14.25 45.94 -6.44
CA LYS A 91 -12.77 45.95 -6.58
C LYS A 91 -12.08 46.77 -5.50
N GLY A 92 -12.85 47.50 -4.69
CA GLY A 92 -12.32 48.40 -3.69
C GLY A 92 -11.92 49.79 -4.24
N ASP A 93 -12.24 50.10 -5.47
CA ASP A 93 -11.84 51.35 -6.14
C ASP A 93 -12.60 52.57 -5.63
N PHE A 94 -11.88 53.64 -5.44
CA PHE A 94 -12.44 54.96 -5.05
C PHE A 94 -11.81 56.09 -5.83
N VAL A 95 -12.53 57.21 -5.91
CA VAL A 95 -12.04 58.52 -6.38
C VAL A 95 -12.67 59.57 -5.52
N ILE A 96 -11.86 60.51 -4.97
CA ILE A 96 -12.30 61.67 -4.23
C ILE A 96 -11.74 62.90 -4.93
N ASN A 97 -12.63 63.76 -5.37
CA ASN A 97 -12.30 64.94 -6.16
C ASN A 97 -12.38 66.24 -5.31
N ASN A 98 -11.83 67.29 -5.82
CA ASN A 98 -11.87 68.69 -5.26
C ASN A 98 -11.23 68.70 -3.83
N ILE A 99 -10.16 67.94 -3.63
CA ILE A 99 -9.40 67.96 -2.39
C ILE A 99 -8.55 69.22 -2.34
N ASN A 100 -8.75 69.99 -1.27
CA ASN A 100 -7.99 71.18 -1.01
C ASN A 100 -7.40 71.14 0.42
N LEU A 101 -6.08 71.07 0.51
CA LEU A 101 -5.36 70.90 1.80
C LEU A 101 -4.36 72.05 1.95
N LYS A 102 -4.08 72.47 3.17
CA LYS A 102 -3.03 73.41 3.51
C LYS A 102 -1.62 72.84 3.51
N SER A 103 -1.55 71.49 3.61
CA SER A 103 -0.33 70.71 3.58
C SER A 103 -0.51 69.52 2.62
N GLN A 104 0.58 69.02 2.07
CA GLN A 104 0.57 67.86 1.20
C GLN A 104 0.29 66.55 1.97
N TYR A 105 0.37 66.54 3.28
CA TYR A 105 0.23 65.33 4.09
C TYR A 105 -1.22 65.05 4.45
N ALA A 106 -1.62 63.83 4.26
CA ALA A 106 -2.99 63.40 4.54
C ALA A 106 -3.03 61.94 5.08
N ILE A 107 -4.04 61.67 5.89
CA ILE A 107 -4.46 60.29 6.21
C ILE A 107 -5.62 59.94 5.29
N LEU A 108 -5.49 58.83 4.57
CA LEU A 108 -6.63 58.18 3.95
C LEU A 108 -7.11 57.05 4.87
N GLU A 109 -8.41 57.00 5.06
CA GLU A 109 -9.03 55.95 5.91
C GLU A 109 -10.22 55.34 5.19
N ALA A 110 -10.22 54.01 5.07
CA ALA A 110 -11.34 53.25 4.52
C ALA A 110 -12.00 52.42 5.59
N THR A 111 -13.34 52.54 5.71
CA THR A 111 -14.14 51.77 6.67
C THR A 111 -15.29 51.10 5.98
N GLY A 112 -15.44 49.78 6.17
CA GLY A 112 -16.53 49.01 5.58
C GLY A 112 -16.34 47.52 5.61
N TYR A 113 -17.26 46.85 4.94
CA TYR A 113 -17.16 45.40 4.69
C TYR A 113 -16.18 45.17 3.54
N TYR A 114 -15.54 43.99 3.55
CA TYR A 114 -14.60 43.57 2.51
C TYR A 114 -14.90 42.11 2.10
N ARG A 115 -14.36 41.63 1.00
CA ARG A 115 -14.38 40.24 0.61
C ARG A 115 -13.16 39.55 1.22
N SER A 116 -13.41 38.52 2.02
CA SER A 116 -12.36 37.78 2.73
C SER A 116 -11.59 36.89 1.77
N GLU A 117 -10.26 36.87 1.84
CA GLU A 117 -9.37 35.98 1.09
C GLU A 117 -9.46 34.53 1.60
N ILE A 118 -9.86 34.33 2.84
CA ILE A 118 -10.08 33.02 3.45
C ILE A 118 -11.58 32.83 3.57
N VAL A 119 -12.13 31.95 2.74
CA VAL A 119 -13.57 31.85 2.53
C VAL A 119 -14.22 31.00 3.63
N ASN A 120 -15.26 31.54 4.26
CA ASN A 120 -16.33 30.76 4.87
C ASN A 120 -17.31 30.31 3.77
N TYR A 121 -17.82 29.10 3.88
CA TYR A 121 -18.69 28.29 3.01
C TYR A 121 -19.61 29.00 1.97
N ASP A 122 -19.73 30.32 1.98
CA ASP A 122 -20.55 31.09 1.05
C ASP A 122 -19.72 32.21 0.38
N LYS A 123 -19.16 31.87 -0.80
CA LYS A 123 -18.17 32.67 -1.56
C LYS A 123 -18.64 34.06 -1.97
N GLU A 124 -19.90 34.41 -1.84
CA GLU A 124 -20.47 35.70 -2.28
C GLU A 124 -20.74 36.68 -1.12
N LEU A 125 -20.64 36.22 0.13
CA LEU A 125 -20.93 37.07 1.28
C LEU A 125 -19.75 38.01 1.63
N PRO A 126 -20.03 39.25 2.02
CA PRO A 126 -19.02 40.12 2.61
C PRO A 126 -18.55 39.56 3.97
N SER A 127 -17.45 40.14 4.47
CA SER A 127 -17.00 39.91 5.84
C SER A 127 -18.12 40.03 6.85
N SER A 128 -18.06 39.33 7.97
CA SER A 128 -19.11 39.37 9.00
C SER A 128 -19.15 40.69 9.75
N GLY A 129 -18.02 41.42 9.77
CA GLY A 129 -17.87 42.73 10.39
C GLY A 129 -17.19 43.74 9.46
N MET A 130 -17.25 45.00 9.85
CA MET A 130 -16.54 46.08 9.22
C MET A 130 -15.14 46.25 9.82
N ILE A 131 -14.16 46.55 8.98
CA ILE A 131 -12.81 46.93 9.41
C ILE A 131 -12.48 48.35 8.96
N THR A 132 -11.45 48.93 9.55
CA THR A 132 -10.89 50.22 9.15
C THR A 132 -9.42 50.07 8.85
N LEU A 133 -9.01 50.51 7.65
CA LEU A 133 -7.61 50.58 7.22
C LEU A 133 -7.21 52.04 7.01
N ARG A 134 -5.93 52.36 7.25
CA ARG A 134 -5.36 53.69 7.12
C ARG A 134 -4.13 53.69 6.22
N ALA A 135 -3.89 54.81 5.56
CA ALA A 135 -2.66 55.12 4.82
C ALA A 135 -2.24 56.57 5.13
N LEU A 136 -1.00 56.76 5.52
CA LEU A 136 -0.40 58.08 5.65
C LEU A 136 0.39 58.41 4.37
N THR A 137 0.11 59.55 3.75
CA THR A 137 0.62 59.83 2.41
C THR A 137 1.03 61.28 2.21
N ASP A 138 1.93 61.50 1.25
CA ASP A 138 2.26 62.81 0.66
C ASP A 138 1.60 62.98 -0.70
N LEU A 139 0.64 63.86 -0.80
CA LEU A 139 -0.13 64.13 -2.00
C LEU A 139 0.53 65.14 -2.95
N SER A 140 1.74 65.67 -2.67
CA SER A 140 2.40 66.66 -3.55
C SER A 140 2.61 66.09 -4.95
N ASN A 141 3.12 64.90 -5.10
CA ASN A 141 3.46 64.25 -6.37
C ASN A 141 2.66 63.00 -6.69
N ARG A 142 1.65 62.66 -5.86
CA ARG A 142 0.89 61.42 -5.95
C ARG A 142 -0.60 61.68 -6.19
N ASN A 143 -1.21 61.03 -7.17
CA ASN A 143 -2.65 61.07 -7.45
C ASN A 143 -3.34 59.74 -7.16
N THR A 144 -2.55 58.71 -6.91
CA THR A 144 -3.05 57.35 -6.57
C THR A 144 -2.50 56.98 -5.22
N VAL A 145 -3.37 56.50 -4.32
CA VAL A 145 -3.03 55.99 -2.99
C VAL A 145 -3.87 54.78 -2.72
N ASN A 146 -3.24 53.63 -2.66
CA ASN A 146 -3.92 52.40 -2.22
C ASN A 146 -3.92 52.34 -0.70
N ILE A 147 -5.01 51.86 -0.13
CA ILE A 147 -5.18 51.67 1.30
C ILE A 147 -5.25 50.15 1.52
N ASN A 148 -4.24 49.58 2.15
CA ASN A 148 -4.12 48.14 2.32
C ASN A 148 -3.58 47.79 3.71
N ILE A 149 -3.39 46.48 3.95
CA ILE A 149 -2.90 45.99 5.26
C ILE A 149 -1.51 46.55 5.58
N LEU A 150 -0.59 46.68 4.59
CA LEU A 150 0.75 47.19 4.84
C LEU A 150 0.71 48.68 5.22
N THR A 151 -0.08 49.51 4.49
CA THR A 151 -0.24 50.93 4.82
C THR A 151 -0.88 51.13 6.20
N HIS A 152 -1.68 50.16 6.66
CA HIS A 152 -2.27 50.18 7.99
C HIS A 152 -1.27 49.81 9.09
N LEU A 153 -0.47 48.77 8.85
CA LEU A 153 0.51 48.30 9.84
C LEU A 153 1.69 49.25 10.01
N GLU A 154 2.14 49.95 8.95
CA GLU A 154 3.23 50.90 9.01
C GLU A 154 2.86 52.23 9.73
N PHE A 155 1.55 52.52 9.86
CA PHE A 155 1.05 53.84 10.21
C PHE A 155 1.63 54.36 11.54
N ASP A 156 1.51 53.65 12.62
CA ASP A 156 1.94 54.10 13.93
C ASP A 156 3.49 54.18 14.03
N ARG A 157 4.20 53.24 13.38
CA ARG A 157 5.67 53.28 13.27
C ARG A 157 6.15 54.52 12.50
N VAL A 158 5.53 54.81 11.37
CA VAL A 158 5.86 56.01 10.57
C VAL A 158 5.62 57.30 11.41
N MET A 159 4.50 57.38 12.11
CA MET A 159 4.21 58.51 13.01
C MET A 159 5.27 58.69 14.08
N TYR A 160 5.68 57.61 14.72
CA TYR A 160 6.74 57.62 15.71
C TYR A 160 8.09 58.07 15.13
N LEU A 161 8.49 57.55 13.97
CA LEU A 161 9.75 57.91 13.32
C LEU A 161 9.79 59.39 12.91
N VAL A 162 8.67 59.94 12.39
CA VAL A 162 8.54 61.36 12.08
C VAL A 162 8.63 62.21 13.37
N GLU A 163 8.01 61.78 14.47
CA GLU A 163 8.15 62.43 15.76
C GLU A 163 9.63 62.49 16.23
N LYS A 164 10.41 61.45 15.89
CA LYS A 164 11.85 61.37 16.17
C LYS A 164 12.71 62.20 15.21
N GLY A 165 12.12 62.83 14.22
CA GLY A 165 12.77 63.79 13.32
C GLY A 165 13.12 63.29 11.93
N LEU A 166 12.67 62.10 11.53
CA LEU A 166 12.82 61.64 10.14
C LEU A 166 11.83 62.38 9.23
N SER A 167 12.20 62.55 7.98
CA SER A 167 11.23 62.96 6.96
C SER A 167 10.17 61.85 6.74
N LEU A 168 8.96 62.20 6.29
CA LEU A 168 7.92 61.20 6.02
C LEU A 168 8.41 60.07 5.10
N GLN A 169 9.18 60.41 4.06
CA GLN A 169 9.69 59.43 3.10
C GLN A 169 10.71 58.46 3.74
N GLU A 170 11.63 58.98 4.56
CA GLU A 170 12.60 58.16 5.31
C GLU A 170 11.89 57.24 6.32
N ALA A 171 10.92 57.79 7.05
CA ALA A 171 10.11 57.06 8.01
C ALA A 171 9.32 55.93 7.35
N LYS A 172 8.70 56.17 6.19
CA LYS A 172 7.98 55.16 5.42
C LYS A 172 8.92 54.06 4.91
N ASN A 173 10.04 54.43 4.29
CA ASN A 173 11.00 53.46 3.79
C ASN A 173 11.53 52.55 4.92
N GLN A 174 11.76 53.10 6.12
CA GLN A 174 12.21 52.33 7.26
C GLN A 174 11.10 51.42 7.80
N ALA A 175 9.90 51.94 8.02
CA ALA A 175 8.78 51.14 8.56
C ALA A 175 8.40 50.01 7.59
N GLU A 176 8.37 50.28 6.28
CA GLU A 176 8.14 49.26 5.25
C GLU A 176 9.15 48.10 5.33
N ALA A 177 10.44 48.41 5.40
CA ALA A 177 11.50 47.42 5.50
C ALA A 177 11.39 46.59 6.80
N GLU A 178 11.05 47.25 7.91
CA GLU A 178 10.86 46.60 9.22
C GLU A 178 9.66 45.63 9.20
N ILE A 179 8.53 46.01 8.57
CA ILE A 179 7.37 45.13 8.43
C ILE A 179 7.69 43.95 7.54
N PHE A 180 8.25 44.14 6.36
CA PHE A 180 8.63 43.00 5.51
C PHE A 180 9.59 42.06 6.19
N ASN A 181 10.57 42.58 6.93
CA ASN A 181 11.50 41.75 7.75
C ASN A 181 10.79 40.96 8.85
N ALA A 182 9.76 41.53 9.49
CA ALA A 182 8.96 40.85 10.50
C ALA A 182 8.28 39.57 9.95
N PHE A 183 7.94 39.59 8.65
CA PHE A 183 7.39 38.43 7.92
C PHE A 183 8.44 37.62 7.14
N GLY A 184 9.74 37.89 7.34
CA GLY A 184 10.82 37.17 6.64
C GLY A 184 10.85 37.44 5.14
N ILE A 185 10.33 38.60 4.71
CA ILE A 185 10.27 39.00 3.32
C ILE A 185 11.39 39.99 3.03
N HIS A 186 12.27 39.68 2.09
CA HIS A 186 13.43 40.46 1.72
C HIS A 186 13.39 40.85 0.25
N GLY A 187 13.74 42.08 -0.08
CA GLY A 187 13.78 42.58 -1.45
C GLY A 187 13.51 44.10 -1.50
N GLU A 188 13.58 44.64 -2.70
CA GLU A 188 13.18 46.05 -3.00
C GLU A 188 11.80 45.98 -3.66
N PHE A 189 10.82 46.59 -3.05
CA PHE A 189 9.45 46.60 -3.52
C PHE A 189 8.98 48.04 -3.81
N ALA A 190 7.86 48.17 -4.48
CA ALA A 190 7.17 49.45 -4.58
C ALA A 190 6.58 49.81 -3.20
N SER A 191 6.39 51.13 -2.96
CA SER A 191 5.76 51.59 -1.71
C SER A 191 4.40 50.92 -1.49
N PRO A 192 4.03 50.57 -0.24
CA PRO A 192 2.74 49.97 0.11
C PRO A 192 1.52 50.67 -0.54
N GLU A 193 1.58 52.01 -0.72
CA GLU A 193 0.54 52.77 -1.37
C GLU A 193 0.38 52.51 -2.88
N ASP A 194 1.35 51.86 -3.52
CA ASP A 194 1.35 51.49 -4.93
C ASP A 194 1.05 50.02 -5.18
N LEU A 195 1.01 49.21 -4.11
CA LEU A 195 0.76 47.77 -4.17
C LEU A 195 -0.75 47.45 -4.28
N ASP A 196 -1.06 46.40 -5.03
CA ASP A 196 -2.42 45.96 -5.35
C ASP A 196 -2.46 44.41 -5.42
N ILE A 197 -3.30 43.75 -4.64
CA ILE A 197 -3.41 42.29 -4.58
C ILE A 197 -3.87 41.64 -5.90
N PHE A 198 -4.38 42.41 -6.85
CA PHE A 198 -4.79 41.96 -8.18
C PHE A 198 -3.83 42.39 -9.30
N ARG A 199 -2.54 42.50 -8.98
CA ARG A 199 -1.48 42.76 -9.95
C ARG A 199 -0.33 41.79 -9.77
N GLU A 200 0.30 41.41 -10.88
CA GLU A 200 1.53 40.65 -10.86
C GLU A 200 2.68 41.41 -10.20
N GLY A 201 3.63 40.68 -9.66
CA GLY A 201 4.87 41.21 -9.08
C GLY A 201 5.08 40.82 -7.62
N GLU A 202 6.34 40.85 -7.23
CA GLU A 202 6.80 40.33 -5.92
C GLU A 202 6.22 41.17 -4.75
N GLY A 203 6.18 42.47 -4.83
CA GLY A 203 5.59 43.31 -3.79
C GLY A 203 4.09 43.06 -3.61
N ASN A 204 3.37 42.86 -4.71
CA ASN A 204 1.95 42.54 -4.69
C ASN A 204 1.70 41.14 -4.09
N ALA A 205 2.58 40.18 -4.39
CA ALA A 205 2.56 38.86 -3.79
C ALA A 205 2.81 38.89 -2.26
N ALA A 206 3.78 39.71 -1.84
CA ALA A 206 4.07 39.96 -0.43
C ALA A 206 2.89 40.59 0.31
N LEU A 207 2.26 41.63 -0.30
CA LEU A 207 1.05 42.26 0.24
C LEU A 207 -0.08 41.20 0.46
N LEU A 208 -0.36 40.36 -0.54
CA LEU A 208 -1.41 39.37 -0.44
C LEU A 208 -1.07 38.30 0.61
N ALA A 209 0.19 37.86 0.68
CA ALA A 209 0.64 36.87 1.69
C ALA A 209 0.48 37.41 3.11
N ILE A 210 0.91 38.66 3.38
CA ILE A 210 0.73 39.31 4.68
C ILE A 210 -0.75 39.47 5.00
N SER A 211 -1.56 39.85 4.02
CA SER A 211 -3.01 39.97 4.15
C SER A 211 -3.64 38.64 4.63
N ILE A 212 -3.27 37.54 3.99
CA ILE A 212 -3.76 36.19 4.33
C ILE A 212 -3.26 35.76 5.73
N LEU A 213 -1.96 35.93 6.02
CA LEU A 213 -1.38 35.58 7.33
C LEU A 213 -2.04 36.33 8.48
N MET A 214 -2.24 37.63 8.31
CA MET A 214 -2.85 38.51 9.32
C MET A 214 -4.31 38.15 9.60
N LEU A 215 -5.03 37.64 8.58
CA LEU A 215 -6.42 37.20 8.78
C LEU A 215 -6.47 35.85 9.46
N ASN A 216 -5.70 34.87 8.95
CA ASN A 216 -5.77 33.46 9.36
C ASN A 216 -7.23 33.03 9.70
N ASP A 217 -7.48 32.39 10.84
CA ASP A 217 -8.82 31.98 11.31
C ASP A 217 -9.48 33.04 12.22
N PHE A 218 -9.02 34.29 12.16
CA PHE A 218 -9.55 35.36 13.01
C PHE A 218 -10.93 35.84 12.53
N THR A 219 -11.77 36.17 13.48
CA THR A 219 -12.90 37.07 13.26
C THR A 219 -12.39 38.50 12.98
N GLU A 220 -13.22 39.35 12.42
CA GLU A 220 -12.83 40.77 12.17
C GLU A 220 -12.46 41.54 13.44
N ALA A 221 -13.05 41.19 14.56
CA ALA A 221 -12.70 41.77 15.86
C ALA A 221 -11.31 41.32 16.30
N GLU A 222 -11.03 39.99 16.23
CA GLU A 222 -9.71 39.44 16.55
C GLU A 222 -8.63 39.93 15.60
N PHE A 223 -8.94 40.04 14.29
CA PHE A 223 -8.05 40.66 13.31
C PHE A 223 -7.72 42.11 13.68
N THR A 224 -8.73 42.93 14.03
CA THR A 224 -8.52 44.35 14.39
C THR A 224 -7.66 44.46 15.66
N GLU A 225 -7.92 43.63 16.66
CA GLU A 225 -7.11 43.57 17.89
C GLU A 225 -5.68 43.12 17.58
N PHE A 226 -5.52 42.07 16.77
CA PHE A 226 -4.20 41.56 16.37
C PHE A 226 -3.37 42.59 15.62
N ALA A 227 -3.98 43.26 14.63
CA ALA A 227 -3.33 44.32 13.85
C ALA A 227 -2.89 45.48 14.74
N ALA A 228 -3.73 45.88 15.71
CA ALA A 228 -3.39 46.94 16.67
C ALA A 228 -2.24 46.50 17.60
N ASN A 229 -2.24 45.26 18.11
CA ASN A 229 -1.17 44.74 18.91
C ASN A 229 0.16 44.64 18.16
N PHE A 230 0.12 44.22 16.88
CA PHE A 230 1.30 44.20 16.00
C PHE A 230 1.84 45.62 15.80
N ALA A 231 0.97 46.59 15.47
CA ALA A 231 1.39 47.96 15.28
C ALA A 231 2.02 48.59 16.55
N ALA A 232 1.46 48.29 17.73
CA ALA A 232 2.00 48.75 19.01
C ALA A 232 3.35 48.06 19.33
N ASP A 233 3.55 46.84 18.97
CA ASP A 233 4.80 46.09 19.21
C ASP A 233 5.96 46.69 18.39
N ILE A 234 5.76 46.98 17.12
CA ILE A 234 6.80 47.57 16.25
C ILE A 234 6.93 49.09 16.34
N GLU A 235 6.01 49.78 17.01
CA GLU A 235 5.95 51.27 17.00
C GLU A 235 7.29 51.90 17.39
N THR A 236 7.94 51.43 18.45
CA THR A 236 9.08 52.14 19.06
C THR A 236 10.44 51.70 18.52
N ASP A 237 10.66 50.41 18.25
CA ASP A 237 11.96 49.89 17.85
C ASP A 237 11.97 49.24 16.45
N GLY A 238 10.79 48.99 15.84
CA GLY A 238 10.66 48.37 14.52
C GLY A 238 10.80 46.85 14.54
N THR A 239 10.73 46.23 15.71
CA THR A 239 10.86 44.81 15.90
C THR A 239 9.53 44.21 16.37
N TRP A 240 9.12 43.11 15.73
CA TRP A 240 7.97 42.35 16.20
C TRP A 240 8.48 41.27 17.15
N ASP A 241 8.28 41.45 18.48
CA ASP A 241 8.86 40.61 19.52
C ASP A 241 7.90 39.57 20.07
N ASN A 242 6.63 39.62 19.73
CA ASN A 242 5.62 38.71 20.25
C ASN A 242 5.71 37.30 19.64
N ASP A 243 6.51 36.43 20.26
CA ASP A 243 6.75 35.05 19.79
C ASP A 243 5.47 34.20 19.75
N SER A 244 4.52 34.41 20.68
CA SER A 244 3.24 33.68 20.67
C SER A 244 2.41 34.01 19.45
N SER A 245 2.38 35.29 19.06
CA SER A 245 1.71 35.76 17.84
C SER A 245 2.36 35.22 16.59
N LYS A 246 3.71 35.26 16.51
CA LYS A 246 4.46 34.67 15.40
C LYS A 246 4.19 33.17 15.27
N ALA A 247 4.28 32.43 16.38
CA ALA A 247 4.06 30.99 16.41
C ALA A 247 2.62 30.62 16.00
N ARG A 248 1.61 31.40 16.39
CA ARG A 248 0.22 31.19 15.98
C ARG A 248 0.05 31.33 14.47
N LEU A 249 0.56 32.41 13.88
CA LEU A 249 0.49 32.62 12.44
C LEU A 249 1.27 31.53 11.68
N ALA A 250 2.46 31.18 12.16
CA ALA A 250 3.29 30.16 11.53
C ALA A 250 2.62 28.77 11.60
N GLY A 251 2.00 28.44 12.74
CA GLY A 251 1.23 27.19 12.90
C GLY A 251 0.05 27.12 11.94
N TRP A 252 -0.70 28.24 11.80
CA TRP A 252 -1.76 28.33 10.83
C TRP A 252 -1.21 28.14 9.40
N ALA A 253 -0.16 28.85 9.01
CA ALA A 253 0.46 28.79 7.68
C ALA A 253 0.94 27.37 7.35
N LYS A 254 1.60 26.68 8.31
CA LYS A 254 2.03 25.29 8.17
C LYS A 254 0.84 24.33 7.94
N ASN A 255 -0.21 24.47 8.75
CA ASN A 255 -1.37 23.59 8.67
C ASN A 255 -2.18 23.78 7.38
N HIS A 256 -2.11 24.98 6.79
CA HIS A 256 -2.83 25.35 5.56
C HIS A 256 -1.96 25.32 4.29
N ASP A 257 -0.71 24.90 4.39
CA ASP A 257 0.21 24.93 3.24
C ASP A 257 -0.35 24.17 2.00
N ARG A 258 -0.95 23.01 2.22
CA ARG A 258 -1.58 22.20 1.16
C ARG A 258 -2.86 22.83 0.59
N SER A 259 -3.51 23.72 1.32
CA SER A 259 -4.76 24.39 0.92
C SER A 259 -4.54 25.77 0.33
N LEU A 260 -3.30 26.29 0.25
CA LEU A 260 -3.01 27.58 -0.34
C LEU A 260 -3.46 27.69 -1.80
N SER A 261 -3.37 26.59 -2.56
CA SER A 261 -3.90 26.55 -3.93
C SER A 261 -5.41 26.76 -3.99
N GLY A 262 -6.15 26.23 -3.02
CA GLY A 262 -7.60 26.46 -2.91
C GLY A 262 -7.92 27.93 -2.60
N ILE A 263 -7.14 28.57 -1.70
CA ILE A 263 -7.26 30.02 -1.44
C ILE A 263 -7.02 30.81 -2.73
N ARG A 264 -6.01 30.44 -3.52
CA ARG A 264 -5.76 31.06 -4.84
C ARG A 264 -6.96 30.91 -5.76
N GLU A 265 -7.48 29.69 -5.93
CA GLU A 265 -8.63 29.41 -6.79
C GLU A 265 -9.85 30.24 -6.37
N ASP A 266 -10.12 30.35 -5.06
CA ASP A 266 -11.20 31.18 -4.53
C ASP A 266 -11.04 32.65 -4.85
N ILE A 267 -9.81 33.23 -4.80
CA ILE A 267 -9.53 34.62 -5.16
C ILE A 267 -9.63 34.81 -6.67
N GLU A 268 -9.15 33.88 -7.49
CA GLU A 268 -9.26 33.90 -8.95
C GLU A 268 -10.72 33.87 -9.43
N GLU A 269 -11.62 33.15 -8.76
CA GLU A 269 -13.05 33.13 -9.04
C GLU A 269 -13.73 34.53 -8.88
N TRP A 270 -13.08 35.45 -8.18
CA TRP A 270 -13.61 36.82 -8.09
C TRP A 270 -13.52 37.61 -9.43
N ASP A 271 -12.69 37.16 -10.36
CA ASP A 271 -12.48 37.78 -11.69
C ASP A 271 -12.15 39.28 -11.61
N LEU A 272 -11.28 39.67 -10.66
CA LEU A 272 -10.90 41.07 -10.40
C LEU A 272 -9.54 41.44 -10.99
N GLY A 273 -8.72 40.47 -11.35
CA GLY A 273 -7.38 40.62 -11.90
C GLY A 273 -6.50 39.40 -11.64
N PRO A 274 -5.24 39.40 -12.08
CA PRO A 274 -4.32 38.28 -11.81
C PRO A 274 -4.01 38.20 -10.32
N VAL A 275 -3.89 36.98 -9.81
CA VAL A 275 -3.49 36.70 -8.42
C VAL A 275 -1.98 36.43 -8.38
N PRO A 276 -1.19 37.27 -7.70
CA PRO A 276 0.25 37.11 -7.64
C PRO A 276 0.66 35.87 -6.83
N ASN A 277 1.91 35.41 -6.98
CA ASN A 277 2.41 34.20 -6.34
C ASN A 277 2.72 34.41 -4.85
N PHE A 278 1.69 34.44 -4.01
CA PHE A 278 1.76 34.74 -2.57
C PHE A 278 2.20 33.53 -1.73
N GLU A 279 1.97 32.31 -2.20
CA GLU A 279 2.15 31.06 -1.43
C GLU A 279 3.57 30.91 -0.92
N LYS A 280 4.56 31.31 -1.72
CA LYS A 280 5.96 31.23 -1.31
C LYS A 280 6.26 32.07 -0.07
N TYR A 281 5.64 33.26 0.07
CA TYR A 281 5.84 34.10 1.23
C TYR A 281 5.13 33.56 2.47
N VAL A 282 3.95 32.98 2.32
CA VAL A 282 3.25 32.30 3.41
C VAL A 282 4.09 31.12 3.91
N ARG A 283 4.67 30.33 2.99
CA ARG A 283 5.57 29.22 3.34
C ARG A 283 6.84 29.70 4.02
N ASN A 284 7.54 30.67 3.44
CA ASN A 284 8.78 31.17 3.98
C ASN A 284 8.61 31.73 5.39
N PHE A 285 7.45 32.29 5.70
CA PHE A 285 7.15 32.80 7.05
C PHE A 285 7.21 31.66 8.09
N TRP A 286 6.49 30.55 7.87
CA TRP A 286 6.55 29.47 8.86
C TRP A 286 7.89 28.73 8.84
N TYR A 287 8.59 28.67 7.70
CA TYR A 287 9.96 28.15 7.64
C TYR A 287 10.88 28.97 8.56
N MET A 288 10.82 30.27 8.45
CA MET A 288 11.59 31.18 9.27
C MET A 288 11.31 30.99 10.78
N ILE A 289 10.04 30.98 11.14
CA ILE A 289 9.65 30.90 12.58
C ILE A 289 10.04 29.54 13.18
N PHE A 290 9.83 28.44 12.46
CA PHE A 290 10.17 27.09 12.98
C PHE A 290 11.61 26.66 12.67
N GLY A 291 12.43 27.52 12.09
CA GLY A 291 13.87 27.36 11.93
C GLY A 291 14.27 26.46 10.77
N PHE A 292 13.47 26.36 9.71
CA PHE A 292 13.83 25.69 8.46
C PHE A 292 14.74 26.59 7.62
N GLU A 293 15.64 25.96 6.89
CA GLU A 293 16.38 26.60 5.80
C GLU A 293 15.52 26.63 4.54
N GLU A 294 15.91 27.42 3.55
CA GLU A 294 15.22 27.44 2.25
C GLU A 294 15.29 26.05 1.60
N CYS A 295 14.16 25.55 1.10
CA CYS A 295 14.11 24.29 0.37
C CYS A 295 14.46 24.56 -1.11
N GLY A 296 15.76 24.61 -1.41
CA GLY A 296 16.28 24.80 -2.77
C GLY A 296 16.77 23.50 -3.41
N ALA A 297 17.39 23.62 -4.59
CA ALA A 297 17.89 22.44 -5.32
C ALA A 297 18.96 21.65 -4.56
N GLU A 298 19.73 22.28 -3.67
CA GLU A 298 20.76 21.63 -2.86
C GLU A 298 20.14 20.86 -1.67
N GLN A 299 18.94 21.25 -1.24
CA GLN A 299 18.20 20.62 -0.16
C GLN A 299 17.25 19.51 -0.65
N GLU A 300 17.09 19.32 -1.96
CA GLU A 300 16.17 18.34 -2.53
C GLU A 300 16.40 16.95 -1.94
N GLY A 301 15.34 16.37 -1.38
CA GLY A 301 15.37 15.07 -0.69
C GLY A 301 16.02 15.07 0.69
N LEU A 302 16.45 16.24 1.21
CA LEU A 302 16.89 16.33 2.60
C LEU A 302 15.67 16.34 3.53
N MET A 303 15.86 15.80 4.72
CA MET A 303 14.87 15.83 5.80
C MET A 303 15.26 16.85 6.86
N SER A 304 14.25 17.52 7.42
CA SER A 304 14.39 18.47 8.53
C SER A 304 13.31 18.24 9.59
N ALA A 305 13.51 18.82 10.73
CA ALA A 305 12.56 18.87 11.82
C ALA A 305 12.37 20.31 12.25
N ILE A 306 11.31 20.60 13.01
CA ILE A 306 11.13 21.86 13.68
C ILE A 306 12.33 22.08 14.61
N LYS A 307 13.07 23.17 14.42
CA LYS A 307 14.25 23.51 15.25
C LYS A 307 13.89 24.36 16.45
N ASN A 308 12.86 25.22 16.31
CA ASN A 308 12.37 26.10 17.37
C ASN A 308 11.14 25.48 18.05
N ASP A 309 11.31 24.28 18.60
CA ASP A 309 10.25 23.49 19.21
C ASP A 309 9.58 24.14 20.42
N SER A 310 10.29 25.04 21.10
CA SER A 310 9.71 25.86 22.19
C SER A 310 8.56 26.76 21.73
N LEU A 311 8.47 27.04 20.42
CA LEU A 311 7.39 27.84 19.85
C LEU A 311 6.15 26.99 19.50
N CYS A 312 6.23 25.66 19.59
CA CYS A 312 5.08 24.79 19.32
C CYS A 312 4.00 24.87 20.39
N GLU A 313 4.36 25.24 21.61
CA GLU A 313 3.42 25.35 22.73
C GLU A 313 3.22 26.82 23.12
N ILE A 314 2.02 27.33 22.93
CA ILE A 314 1.69 28.70 23.31
C ILE A 314 0.60 28.74 24.36
N PHE A 315 0.80 29.60 25.37
CA PHE A 315 -0.20 29.86 26.40
C PHE A 315 -1.19 30.92 25.92
N PHE A 316 -2.47 30.57 25.95
CA PHE A 316 -3.57 31.48 25.62
C PHE A 316 -4.34 31.78 26.92
N THR A 317 -4.41 33.04 27.29
CA THR A 317 -5.34 33.52 28.34
C THR A 317 -6.48 34.26 27.66
N LYS A 318 -7.65 33.65 27.51
CA LYS A 318 -8.87 34.35 27.09
C LYS A 318 -9.62 34.78 28.34
N GLN A 319 -9.83 36.09 28.47
CA GLN A 319 -10.59 36.69 29.58
C GLN A 319 -12.04 36.86 29.10
N GLU A 320 -12.85 35.81 29.18
CA GLU A 320 -14.31 35.85 29.13
C GLU A 320 -14.83 35.36 30.49
N GLU A 321 -16.11 35.51 30.79
CA GLU A 321 -16.79 35.32 32.11
C GLU A 321 -16.39 34.05 32.92
N GLU A 322 -15.63 33.14 32.32
CA GLU A 322 -14.90 32.06 33.00
C GLU A 322 -13.42 32.06 32.57
N TYR A 323 -12.52 32.09 33.54
CA TYR A 323 -11.07 31.99 33.33
C TYR A 323 -10.69 30.63 32.81
N TYR A 324 -10.42 30.49 31.51
CA TYR A 324 -9.75 29.31 30.92
C TYR A 324 -8.36 29.70 30.45
N SER A 325 -7.33 29.23 31.12
CA SER A 325 -6.00 29.16 30.52
C SER A 325 -5.91 27.85 29.74
N ARG A 326 -5.74 27.91 28.43
CA ARG A 326 -5.56 26.76 27.56
C ARG A 326 -4.20 26.84 26.88
N THR A 327 -3.41 25.79 27.03
CA THR A 327 -2.26 25.56 26.17
C THR A 327 -2.74 25.12 24.77
N ILE A 328 -2.26 25.80 23.76
CA ILE A 328 -2.53 25.45 22.37
C ILE A 328 -1.23 24.97 21.73
N TRP A 329 -1.29 23.79 21.14
CA TRP A 329 -0.23 23.29 20.28
C TRP A 329 -0.43 23.81 18.87
N VAL A 330 0.52 24.62 18.38
CA VAL A 330 0.50 25.18 17.03
C VAL A 330 1.34 24.36 16.06
N CYS A 331 2.20 23.48 16.56
CA CYS A 331 2.96 22.49 15.80
C CYS A 331 3.26 21.27 16.69
N ASP A 332 3.60 20.16 16.06
CA ASP A 332 4.10 18.96 16.73
C ASP A 332 5.63 18.88 16.56
N PRO A 333 6.43 18.97 17.64
CA PRO A 333 7.88 18.85 17.55
C PRO A 333 8.38 17.52 16.98
N SER A 334 7.54 16.50 17.00
CA SER A 334 7.86 15.18 16.44
C SER A 334 7.71 15.10 14.93
N GLU A 335 7.05 16.07 14.30
CA GLU A 335 6.90 16.13 12.85
C GLU A 335 8.23 16.24 12.12
N ARG A 336 8.31 15.60 10.99
CA ARG A 336 9.47 15.61 10.10
C ARG A 336 9.03 16.04 8.71
N PHE A 337 9.92 16.72 8.00
CA PHE A 337 9.65 17.29 6.69
C PHE A 337 10.75 16.88 5.71
N VAL A 338 10.38 16.74 4.44
CA VAL A 338 11.29 16.47 3.33
C VAL A 338 11.19 17.59 2.32
N CYS A 339 12.32 18.13 1.90
CA CYS A 339 12.37 19.12 0.83
C CYS A 339 12.08 18.47 -0.52
N ARG A 340 11.01 18.86 -1.20
CA ARG A 340 10.61 18.38 -2.52
C ARG A 340 10.14 19.53 -3.40
N ASN A 341 10.73 19.64 -4.59
CA ASN A 341 10.31 20.65 -5.58
C ASN A 341 10.24 22.08 -5.02
N GLY A 342 11.16 22.42 -4.13
CA GLY A 342 11.22 23.75 -3.53
C GLY A 342 10.28 23.99 -2.35
N VAL A 343 9.68 22.93 -1.79
CA VAL A 343 8.74 23.01 -0.66
C VAL A 343 9.10 21.96 0.40
N TRP A 344 8.99 22.32 1.67
CA TRP A 344 9.06 21.37 2.78
C TRP A 344 7.71 20.68 2.95
N ASP A 345 7.61 19.45 2.43
CA ASP A 345 6.46 18.58 2.63
C ASP A 345 6.61 17.77 3.92
N GLU A 346 5.50 17.45 4.56
CA GLU A 346 5.47 16.52 5.66
C GLU A 346 6.04 15.15 5.24
N ALA A 347 7.01 14.66 6.00
CA ALA A 347 7.60 13.35 5.75
C ALA A 347 6.60 12.24 6.08
N SER A 348 6.54 11.23 5.22
CA SER A 348 5.81 10.01 5.51
C SER A 348 6.37 9.32 6.78
N GLU A 349 5.61 8.41 7.36
CA GLU A 349 6.09 7.60 8.50
C GLU A 349 7.36 6.85 8.16
N PHE A 350 7.43 6.27 6.95
CA PHE A 350 8.64 5.64 6.43
C PHE A 350 9.85 6.58 6.45
N GLU A 351 9.73 7.77 5.92
CA GLU A 351 10.82 8.75 5.90
C GLU A 351 11.18 9.20 7.32
N SER A 352 10.17 9.41 8.16
CA SER A 352 10.36 9.79 9.56
C SER A 352 11.13 8.72 10.34
N ASP A 353 10.88 7.45 10.06
CA ASP A 353 11.61 6.34 10.67
C ASP A 353 13.09 6.30 10.27
N PHE A 354 13.46 6.85 9.12
CA PHE A 354 14.85 6.95 8.67
C PHE A 354 15.53 8.28 8.98
N PHE A 355 14.83 9.20 9.63
CA PHE A 355 15.36 10.53 9.93
C PHE A 355 16.66 10.47 10.75
N GLY A 356 17.68 11.19 10.29
CA GLY A 356 18.99 11.29 10.96
C GLY A 356 19.87 10.04 10.88
N THR A 357 19.42 8.94 10.28
CA THR A 357 20.16 7.67 10.23
C THR A 357 21.12 7.55 9.04
N GLY A 358 20.89 8.32 7.99
CA GLY A 358 21.62 8.21 6.71
C GLY A 358 21.30 6.93 5.90
N LYS A 359 20.48 6.01 6.44
CA LYS A 359 20.20 4.69 5.84
C LYS A 359 19.11 4.69 4.76
N ILE A 360 18.32 5.75 4.66
CA ILE A 360 17.22 5.80 3.68
C ILE A 360 17.66 5.55 2.23
N LYS A 361 18.91 5.90 1.90
CA LYS A 361 19.47 5.81 0.54
C LYS A 361 19.97 4.41 0.17
N GLY A 362 20.04 3.45 1.09
CA GLY A 362 20.51 2.10 0.80
C GLY A 362 20.85 1.28 2.05
N GLY A 363 21.11 -0.01 1.83
CA GLY A 363 21.49 -0.98 2.86
C GLY A 363 22.11 -2.22 2.22
N GLU A 364 22.46 -3.21 3.02
CA GLU A 364 22.87 -4.54 2.57
C GLU A 364 21.63 -5.43 2.41
N ASP A 365 21.68 -6.35 1.43
CA ASP A 365 20.56 -7.27 1.20
C ASP A 365 20.21 -8.09 2.45
N GLY A 366 18.97 -7.99 2.90
CA GLY A 366 18.50 -8.63 4.13
C GLY A 366 18.86 -7.88 5.42
N GLU A 367 19.50 -6.71 5.34
CA GLU A 367 19.75 -5.86 6.52
C GLU A 367 18.40 -5.47 7.17
N ILE A 368 18.35 -5.61 8.50
CA ILE A 368 17.17 -5.25 9.30
C ILE A 368 17.41 -3.87 9.91
N PHE A 369 16.44 -3.00 9.79
CA PHE A 369 16.42 -1.67 10.39
C PHE A 369 15.15 -1.47 11.20
N VAL A 370 15.30 -0.86 12.37
CA VAL A 370 14.18 -0.49 13.24
C VAL A 370 13.97 1.01 13.12
N GLY A 371 12.77 1.41 12.74
CA GLY A 371 12.38 2.81 12.58
C GLY A 371 12.53 3.59 13.87
N VAL A 372 13.09 4.81 13.76
CA VAL A 372 13.36 5.64 14.93
C VAL A 372 12.12 6.30 15.53
N LYS A 373 11.08 6.51 14.72
CA LYS A 373 9.82 7.13 15.13
C LYS A 373 8.80 6.09 15.59
N THR A 374 8.52 5.10 14.75
CA THR A 374 7.43 4.14 14.99
C THR A 374 7.91 2.85 15.65
N GLY A 375 9.22 2.55 15.63
CA GLY A 375 9.75 1.24 16.01
C GLY A 375 9.47 0.13 15.00
N SER A 376 8.90 0.45 13.84
CA SER A 376 8.59 -0.49 12.76
C SER A 376 9.85 -1.15 12.20
N TYR A 377 9.72 -2.38 11.72
CA TYR A 377 10.83 -3.16 11.19
C TYR A 377 10.86 -3.14 9.67
N TYR A 378 12.00 -2.74 9.12
CA TYR A 378 12.28 -2.68 7.69
C TYR A 378 13.39 -3.64 7.32
N VAL A 379 13.32 -4.19 6.12
CA VAL A 379 14.39 -5.03 5.52
C VAL A 379 14.78 -4.41 4.20
N TYR A 380 16.08 -4.23 3.98
CA TYR A 380 16.58 -3.78 2.68
C TYR A 380 16.55 -4.91 1.67
N ASP A 381 15.88 -4.70 0.55
CA ASP A 381 15.84 -5.66 -0.57
C ASP A 381 16.66 -5.11 -1.73
N ASP A 382 17.82 -5.74 -1.96
CA ASP A 382 18.77 -5.33 -3.00
C ASP A 382 18.20 -5.51 -4.42
N SER A 383 17.25 -6.42 -4.62
CA SER A 383 16.57 -6.59 -5.91
C SER A 383 15.64 -5.42 -6.22
N LEU A 384 15.06 -4.82 -5.19
CA LEU A 384 14.15 -3.67 -5.28
C LEU A 384 14.88 -2.33 -5.06
N LYS A 385 16.16 -2.36 -4.60
CA LYS A 385 16.93 -1.19 -4.22
C LYS A 385 16.23 -0.29 -3.21
N LYS A 386 15.48 -0.87 -2.27
CA LYS A 386 14.72 -0.13 -1.27
C LYS A 386 14.52 -0.90 0.03
N TRP A 387 14.22 -0.17 1.08
CA TRP A 387 13.73 -0.70 2.33
C TRP A 387 12.26 -1.10 2.18
N VAL A 388 11.92 -2.27 2.70
CA VAL A 388 10.57 -2.84 2.67
C VAL A 388 10.09 -3.00 4.10
N LEU A 389 8.95 -2.40 4.43
CA LEU A 389 8.29 -2.58 5.72
C LEU A 389 7.91 -4.06 5.90
N LYS A 390 8.31 -4.64 7.01
CA LYS A 390 8.01 -6.04 7.37
C LYS A 390 7.06 -6.15 8.56
N PHE A 391 7.17 -5.21 9.49
CA PHE A 391 6.33 -5.19 10.66
C PHE A 391 6.15 -3.74 11.12
N ALA A 392 4.90 -3.30 11.31
CA ALA A 392 4.54 -2.02 11.89
C ALA A 392 4.13 -2.20 13.35
N ILE A 393 4.63 -1.32 14.23
CA ILE A 393 4.11 -1.20 15.60
C ILE A 393 3.08 -0.07 15.53
N GLU A 394 1.82 -0.39 15.70
CA GLU A 394 0.75 0.60 15.84
C GLU A 394 0.36 0.70 17.32
N ASP A 395 0.26 1.94 17.81
CA ASP A 395 -0.12 2.22 19.19
C ASP A 395 -1.62 2.09 19.47
N ASP A 396 -2.45 1.75 18.46
CA ASP A 396 -3.90 1.66 18.59
C ASP A 396 -4.41 0.22 18.49
N GLU A 397 -5.43 -0.09 19.30
CA GLU A 397 -6.04 -1.42 19.49
C GLU A 397 -6.72 -2.01 18.25
N ASP A 398 -6.76 -1.32 17.12
CA ASP A 398 -7.25 -1.81 15.82
C ASP A 398 -6.13 -2.43 14.99
N LEU A 399 -5.70 -3.60 15.43
CA LEU A 399 -4.70 -4.45 14.81
C LEU A 399 -4.96 -4.70 13.32
N ILE A 400 -4.13 -4.14 12.44
CA ILE A 400 -3.85 -4.79 11.16
C ILE A 400 -3.11 -6.08 11.48
N TYR A 401 -3.75 -7.21 11.24
CA TYR A 401 -3.31 -8.55 11.56
C TYR A 401 -2.05 -8.93 10.75
N VAL A 402 -0.89 -8.45 11.18
CA VAL A 402 0.37 -9.08 10.79
C VAL A 402 0.57 -10.28 11.73
N PRO A 403 0.68 -11.50 11.23
CA PRO A 403 0.81 -12.67 12.10
C PRO A 403 1.99 -12.46 13.07
N ARG A 404 1.76 -12.57 14.37
CA ARG A 404 2.81 -12.49 15.41
C ARG A 404 4.01 -13.40 15.12
N PHE A 405 3.81 -14.43 14.32
CA PHE A 405 4.83 -15.35 13.84
C PHE A 405 5.88 -14.70 12.92
N ALA A 406 5.49 -13.76 12.06
CA ALA A 406 6.43 -13.10 11.14
C ALA A 406 7.48 -12.23 11.84
N TYR A 407 7.11 -11.63 12.98
CA TYR A 407 8.01 -10.83 13.80
C TYR A 407 9.06 -11.68 14.52
N ALA A 408 8.62 -12.75 15.19
CA ALA A 408 9.53 -13.67 15.89
C ALA A 408 10.53 -14.29 14.91
N ASP A 409 10.07 -14.69 13.72
CA ASP A 409 10.93 -15.27 12.68
C ASP A 409 11.97 -14.28 12.15
N LEU A 410 11.62 -12.99 12.01
CA LEU A 410 12.57 -11.97 11.56
C LEU A 410 13.73 -11.80 12.56
N LEU A 411 13.43 -11.71 13.85
CA LEU A 411 14.42 -11.54 14.90
C LEU A 411 15.30 -12.79 15.10
N THR A 412 14.68 -14.00 15.09
CA THR A 412 15.40 -15.25 15.30
C THR A 412 16.32 -15.64 14.15
N MET A 413 16.05 -15.10 12.94
CA MET A 413 16.91 -15.33 11.76
C MET A 413 18.09 -14.36 11.68
N GLY A 414 18.01 -13.19 12.30
CA GLY A 414 19.06 -12.16 12.28
C GLY A 414 19.31 -11.53 10.90
N VAL A 415 18.54 -11.91 9.88
CA VAL A 415 18.60 -11.38 8.52
C VAL A 415 17.22 -11.44 7.89
N GLY A 416 16.85 -10.40 7.14
CA GLY A 416 15.56 -10.33 6.46
C GLY A 416 15.49 -11.27 5.24
N CYS A 417 14.30 -11.80 4.99
CA CYS A 417 13.98 -12.51 3.75
C CYS A 417 13.66 -11.49 2.66
N THR A 418 14.43 -11.52 1.55
CA THR A 418 14.32 -10.63 0.40
C THR A 418 14.01 -11.42 -0.87
N LEU A 419 13.68 -10.74 -1.95
CA LEU A 419 13.47 -11.40 -3.25
C LEU A 419 14.73 -12.15 -3.72
N LYS A 420 15.92 -11.59 -3.45
CA LYS A 420 17.20 -12.20 -3.79
C LYS A 420 17.44 -13.51 -3.00
N ARG A 421 16.90 -13.60 -1.79
CA ARG A 421 17.02 -14.77 -0.90
C ARG A 421 15.88 -15.77 -1.08
N ASN A 422 14.97 -15.53 -1.99
CA ASN A 422 13.82 -16.42 -2.19
C ASN A 422 14.28 -17.86 -2.45
N GLY A 423 13.78 -18.80 -1.65
CA GLY A 423 14.22 -20.19 -1.64
C GLY A 423 15.41 -20.50 -0.72
N GLU A 424 16.08 -19.49 -0.14
CA GLU A 424 17.15 -19.72 0.85
C GLU A 424 16.58 -20.37 2.10
N MET A 425 17.25 -21.41 2.60
CA MET A 425 16.89 -22.11 3.85
C MET A 425 17.93 -21.84 4.92
N ARG A 426 17.47 -21.59 6.13
CA ARG A 426 18.31 -21.39 7.32
C ARG A 426 17.71 -22.09 8.52
N ILE A 427 18.54 -22.29 9.54
CA ILE A 427 18.11 -22.76 10.85
C ILE A 427 17.96 -21.53 11.75
N SER A 428 16.81 -21.38 12.38
CA SER A 428 16.56 -20.32 13.35
C SER A 428 17.37 -20.52 14.63
N GLN A 429 17.45 -19.51 15.48
CA GLN A 429 18.09 -19.63 16.80
C GLN A 429 17.44 -20.71 17.69
N GLU A 430 16.18 -21.07 17.40
CA GLU A 430 15.42 -22.10 18.10
C GLU A 430 15.68 -23.51 17.52
N GLY A 431 16.49 -23.62 16.47
CA GLY A 431 16.84 -24.89 15.82
C GLY A 431 15.82 -25.36 14.77
N GLU A 432 14.86 -24.51 14.36
CA GLU A 432 13.88 -24.84 13.34
C GLU A 432 14.34 -24.44 11.94
N TYR A 433 14.03 -25.27 10.95
CA TYR A 433 14.29 -24.93 9.54
C TYR A 433 13.29 -23.90 9.04
N ARG A 434 13.81 -22.79 8.53
CA ARG A 434 13.04 -21.70 7.91
C ARG A 434 13.44 -21.53 6.46
N ILE A 435 12.47 -21.27 5.61
CA ILE A 435 12.68 -20.98 4.18
C ILE A 435 12.14 -19.62 3.83
N CYS A 436 12.94 -18.84 3.09
CA CYS A 436 12.54 -17.52 2.61
C CYS A 436 11.57 -17.65 1.43
N LYS A 437 10.31 -17.25 1.60
CA LYS A 437 9.26 -17.27 0.57
C LYS A 437 8.37 -16.04 0.66
N ASP A 438 8.05 -15.48 -0.48
CA ASP A 438 7.20 -14.29 -0.59
C ASP A 438 7.68 -13.15 0.32
N SER A 439 9.00 -12.99 0.41
CA SER A 439 9.68 -12.01 1.26
C SER A 439 9.51 -12.19 2.77
N TYR A 440 9.10 -13.38 3.23
CA TYR A 440 9.01 -13.74 4.65
C TYR A 440 9.68 -15.07 4.94
N TRP A 441 10.28 -15.20 6.14
CA TRP A 441 10.73 -16.48 6.64
C TRP A 441 9.52 -17.31 7.08
N LYS A 442 9.37 -18.50 6.51
CA LYS A 442 8.29 -19.45 6.82
C LYS A 442 8.89 -20.76 7.33
N THR A 443 8.17 -21.50 8.16
CA THR A 443 8.59 -22.83 8.55
C THR A 443 8.72 -23.69 7.30
N ALA A 444 9.89 -24.33 7.13
CA ALA A 444 10.12 -25.22 6.00
C ALA A 444 9.33 -26.52 6.18
N THR A 445 8.71 -26.99 5.12
CA THR A 445 8.04 -28.29 5.09
C THR A 445 9.06 -29.42 4.99
N GLU A 446 8.69 -30.63 5.38
CA GLU A 446 9.53 -31.82 5.26
C GLU A 446 10.04 -32.01 3.82
N LEU A 447 9.18 -31.79 2.82
CA LEU A 447 9.58 -31.83 1.41
C LEU A 447 10.67 -30.82 1.08
N GLU A 448 10.54 -29.58 1.55
CA GLU A 448 11.52 -28.53 1.28
C GLU A 448 12.87 -28.79 1.95
N ILE A 449 12.83 -29.33 3.16
CA ILE A 449 14.04 -29.72 3.90
C ILE A 449 14.75 -30.88 3.17
N ASP A 450 13.98 -31.90 2.80
CA ASP A 450 14.49 -33.10 2.16
C ASP A 450 15.02 -32.87 0.73
N THR A 451 14.50 -31.86 0.03
CA THR A 451 14.90 -31.57 -1.37
C THR A 451 15.72 -30.28 -1.49
N TYR A 452 16.17 -29.70 -0.37
CA TYR A 452 16.92 -28.45 -0.40
C TYR A 452 18.27 -28.64 -1.12
N GLY A 453 18.52 -27.78 -2.10
CA GLY A 453 19.72 -27.83 -2.94
C GLY A 453 19.61 -28.73 -4.17
N GLU A 454 18.55 -29.56 -4.27
CA GLU A 454 18.29 -30.38 -5.44
C GLU A 454 17.38 -29.64 -6.43
N PRO A 455 17.86 -29.28 -7.63
CA PRO A 455 17.05 -28.58 -8.60
C PRO A 455 16.00 -29.51 -9.23
N CYS A 456 14.74 -29.08 -9.27
CA CYS A 456 13.72 -29.71 -10.08
C CYS A 456 13.33 -28.74 -11.21
N SER A 457 13.75 -29.04 -12.43
CA SER A 457 13.57 -28.22 -13.63
C SER A 457 13.19 -29.10 -14.82
N THR A 458 13.02 -28.50 -15.99
CA THR A 458 12.82 -29.25 -17.25
C THR A 458 14.00 -30.16 -17.59
N GLU A 459 15.20 -29.85 -17.13
CA GLU A 459 16.40 -30.65 -17.36
C GLU A 459 16.48 -31.85 -16.42
N THR A 460 15.87 -31.75 -15.26
CA THR A 460 15.79 -32.80 -14.24
C THR A 460 14.39 -33.42 -14.13
N GLU A 461 13.54 -33.18 -15.11
CA GLU A 461 12.21 -33.81 -15.18
C GLU A 461 12.36 -35.33 -15.13
N GLY A 462 11.57 -35.98 -14.27
CA GLY A 462 11.65 -37.42 -14.07
C GLY A 462 12.71 -37.90 -13.06
N ALA A 463 13.55 -37.01 -12.54
CA ALA A 463 14.54 -37.38 -11.52
C ALA A 463 13.89 -37.84 -10.22
N VAL A 464 14.51 -38.80 -9.55
CA VAL A 464 14.10 -39.27 -8.23
C VAL A 464 15.25 -39.03 -7.24
N VAL A 465 14.94 -38.39 -6.11
CA VAL A 465 15.90 -38.14 -5.04
C VAL A 465 15.43 -38.72 -3.72
N LEU A 466 16.38 -39.05 -2.86
CA LEU A 466 16.13 -39.41 -1.47
C LEU A 466 16.13 -38.15 -0.60
N GLY A 467 15.30 -38.12 0.42
CA GLY A 467 15.30 -37.00 1.35
C GLY A 467 16.62 -36.82 2.08
N ALA A 468 17.12 -35.58 2.09
CA ALA A 468 18.40 -35.25 2.74
C ALA A 468 18.34 -35.41 4.26
N ALA A 469 17.22 -35.02 4.88
CA ALA A 469 16.97 -35.18 6.32
C ALA A 469 16.33 -36.52 6.66
N THR A 470 15.48 -37.04 5.77
CA THR A 470 14.73 -38.28 5.96
C THR A 470 15.00 -39.22 4.80
N SER A 471 16.06 -39.99 4.89
CA SER A 471 16.54 -40.88 3.81
C SER A 471 15.54 -41.93 3.36
N SER A 472 14.49 -42.20 4.12
CA SER A 472 13.40 -43.10 3.73
C SER A 472 12.38 -42.44 2.80
N ASN A 473 12.38 -41.11 2.71
CA ASN A 473 11.51 -40.37 1.81
C ASN A 473 12.09 -40.35 0.40
N LYS A 474 11.23 -40.53 -0.58
CA LYS A 474 11.56 -40.42 -2.02
C LYS A 474 10.72 -39.32 -2.64
N TYR A 475 11.35 -38.56 -3.51
CA TYR A 475 10.72 -37.43 -4.22
C TYR A 475 10.96 -37.56 -5.71
N TYR A 476 9.95 -37.24 -6.49
CA TYR A 476 9.93 -37.27 -7.95
C TYR A 476 9.82 -35.85 -8.49
N CYS A 477 10.69 -35.46 -9.42
CA CYS A 477 10.63 -34.16 -10.07
C CYS A 477 9.65 -34.20 -11.24
N SER A 478 8.60 -33.38 -11.18
CA SER A 478 7.66 -33.22 -12.30
C SER A 478 7.20 -31.76 -12.43
N ARG A 479 7.29 -31.24 -13.64
CA ARG A 479 6.89 -29.86 -14.02
C ARG A 479 7.51 -28.81 -13.12
N GLY A 480 8.80 -28.97 -12.82
CA GLY A 480 9.56 -28.02 -11.99
C GLY A 480 9.22 -28.07 -10.49
N LYS A 481 8.57 -29.13 -10.02
CA LYS A 481 8.23 -29.31 -8.59
C LYS A 481 8.58 -30.71 -8.10
N TRP A 482 9.16 -30.78 -6.91
CA TRP A 482 9.33 -32.02 -6.21
C TRP A 482 8.01 -32.53 -5.67
N ILE A 483 7.73 -33.80 -5.88
CA ILE A 483 6.51 -34.50 -5.45
C ILE A 483 6.91 -35.65 -4.54
N SER A 484 6.31 -35.72 -3.34
CA SER A 484 6.54 -36.88 -2.45
C SER A 484 6.00 -38.15 -3.09
N MET A 485 6.84 -39.16 -3.17
CA MET A 485 6.46 -40.51 -3.55
C MET A 485 6.10 -41.36 -2.31
N THR A 486 6.70 -41.04 -1.17
CA THR A 486 6.60 -41.87 0.04
C THR A 486 5.27 -41.67 0.76
N ASN A 487 4.81 -40.42 0.88
CA ASN A 487 3.60 -40.09 1.64
C ASN A 487 2.58 -39.41 0.75
N GLY A 488 1.40 -40.02 0.68
CA GLY A 488 0.26 -39.45 -0.05
C GLY A 488 0.23 -39.81 -1.53
N TRP A 489 -0.96 -39.67 -2.10
CA TRP A 489 -1.21 -39.96 -3.50
C TRP A 489 -0.94 -38.71 -4.36
N ASN A 490 -0.18 -38.91 -5.44
CA ASN A 490 -0.03 -37.89 -6.47
C ASN A 490 -0.07 -38.50 -7.86
N TRP A 491 -0.91 -38.00 -8.70
CA TRP A 491 -1.15 -38.53 -10.06
C TRP A 491 0.03 -38.34 -11.01
N ALA A 492 0.92 -37.39 -10.75
CA ALA A 492 2.07 -37.12 -11.60
C ALA A 492 3.21 -38.13 -11.46
N VAL A 493 3.20 -38.98 -10.43
CA VAL A 493 4.22 -40.04 -10.24
C VAL A 493 3.88 -41.21 -11.13
N PRO A 494 4.75 -41.60 -12.09
CA PRO A 494 4.53 -42.73 -12.98
C PRO A 494 4.32 -44.03 -12.25
N GLN A 495 3.59 -44.95 -12.85
CA GLN A 495 3.25 -46.21 -12.25
C GLN A 495 4.47 -47.12 -12.06
N GLU A 496 5.41 -47.07 -12.98
CA GLU A 496 6.66 -47.88 -12.91
C GLU A 496 7.46 -47.59 -11.64
N LEU A 497 7.42 -46.34 -11.18
CA LEU A 497 8.09 -45.92 -9.95
C LEU A 497 7.34 -46.34 -8.67
N ARG A 498 6.15 -46.92 -8.80
CA ARG A 498 5.30 -47.37 -7.70
C ARG A 498 5.32 -48.89 -7.50
N LEU A 499 5.85 -49.61 -8.48
CA LEU A 499 6.07 -51.04 -8.38
C LEU A 499 7.20 -51.32 -7.35
N ASN A 500 7.15 -52.48 -6.72
CA ASN A 500 8.22 -52.88 -5.81
C ASN A 500 9.48 -53.25 -6.61
N PRO A 501 10.59 -52.49 -6.45
CA PRO A 501 11.81 -52.74 -7.22
C PRO A 501 12.50 -54.06 -6.88
N ASP A 502 12.18 -54.68 -5.75
CA ASP A 502 12.76 -55.94 -5.32
C ASP A 502 12.05 -57.15 -5.90
N ILE A 503 10.96 -56.98 -6.65
CA ILE A 503 10.18 -58.04 -7.28
C ILE A 503 10.47 -58.08 -8.79
N VAL A 504 10.67 -59.29 -9.27
CA VAL A 504 10.78 -59.56 -10.71
C VAL A 504 9.39 -59.73 -11.30
N TYR A 505 8.98 -58.82 -12.15
CA TYR A 505 7.70 -58.86 -12.84
C TYR A 505 7.86 -59.45 -14.22
N ASP A 506 6.94 -60.34 -14.59
CA ASP A 506 6.67 -60.70 -15.99
C ASP A 506 5.77 -59.60 -16.62
N SER A 507 5.39 -59.80 -17.88
CA SER A 507 4.46 -58.91 -18.54
C SER A 507 3.53 -59.62 -19.53
N ILE A 508 2.40 -58.99 -19.80
CA ILE A 508 1.47 -59.39 -20.84
C ILE A 508 1.16 -58.16 -21.71
N THR A 509 1.07 -58.36 -23.03
CA THR A 509 0.53 -57.37 -23.95
C THR A 509 -0.95 -57.64 -24.18
N ASP A 510 -1.81 -56.68 -23.97
CA ASP A 510 -3.21 -56.75 -24.37
C ASP A 510 -3.28 -56.47 -25.87
N GLU A 511 -3.51 -57.48 -26.65
CA GLU A 511 -3.52 -57.40 -28.15
C GLU A 511 -4.62 -56.46 -28.70
N ARG A 512 -5.59 -56.11 -27.87
CA ARG A 512 -6.71 -55.25 -28.26
C ARG A 512 -6.34 -53.78 -28.38
N ASP A 513 -5.44 -53.27 -27.50
CA ASP A 513 -5.01 -51.87 -27.44
C ASP A 513 -3.49 -51.69 -27.45
N GLY A 514 -2.73 -52.81 -27.46
CA GLY A 514 -1.27 -52.83 -27.39
C GLY A 514 -0.65 -52.44 -26.05
N ARG A 515 -1.44 -52.31 -24.99
CA ARG A 515 -0.92 -51.98 -23.64
C ARG A 515 -0.20 -53.19 -23.05
N VAL A 516 0.91 -52.93 -22.37
CA VAL A 516 1.69 -53.88 -21.65
C VAL A 516 1.41 -53.75 -20.15
N TYR A 517 0.99 -54.82 -19.50
CA TYR A 517 0.76 -54.88 -18.06
C TYR A 517 1.81 -55.74 -17.39
N LYS A 518 2.35 -55.29 -16.26
CA LYS A 518 3.18 -56.07 -15.40
C LYS A 518 2.36 -57.17 -14.70
N THR A 519 2.96 -58.35 -14.55
CA THR A 519 2.31 -59.49 -13.91
C THR A 519 3.22 -60.12 -12.87
N VAL A 520 2.65 -60.78 -11.87
CA VAL A 520 3.39 -61.38 -10.78
C VAL A 520 2.72 -62.71 -10.37
N LYS A 521 3.53 -63.70 -10.03
CA LYS A 521 3.03 -64.96 -9.50
C LYS A 521 2.98 -64.92 -7.96
N ILE A 522 1.79 -65.11 -7.39
CA ILE A 522 1.54 -65.12 -5.95
C ILE A 522 0.87 -66.47 -5.59
N GLY A 523 1.56 -67.31 -4.82
CA GLY A 523 1.11 -68.67 -4.58
C GLY A 523 1.03 -69.47 -5.89
N ASN A 524 -0.13 -70.06 -6.17
CA ASN A 524 -0.37 -70.79 -7.42
C ASN A 524 -0.96 -69.94 -8.55
N GLN A 525 -1.32 -68.70 -8.26
CA GLN A 525 -1.98 -67.77 -9.18
C GLN A 525 -1.01 -66.81 -9.81
N THR A 526 -1.29 -66.38 -11.05
CA THR A 526 -0.59 -65.23 -11.72
C THR A 526 -1.56 -64.09 -11.86
N TRP A 527 -1.21 -62.94 -11.29
CA TRP A 527 -2.02 -61.74 -11.24
C TRP A 527 -1.42 -60.62 -12.07
N MET A 528 -2.26 -59.76 -12.60
CA MET A 528 -1.78 -58.43 -13.03
C MET A 528 -1.29 -57.65 -11.80
N ALA A 529 -0.14 -56.99 -11.89
CA ALA A 529 0.39 -56.06 -10.89
C ALA A 529 -0.10 -54.63 -11.11
N GLU A 530 -0.86 -54.41 -12.14
CA GLU A 530 -1.41 -53.12 -12.56
C GLU A 530 -2.91 -53.22 -12.80
N ASP A 531 -3.62 -52.10 -12.60
CA ASP A 531 -5.06 -52.04 -12.84
C ASP A 531 -5.34 -51.99 -14.34
N LEU A 532 -6.33 -52.75 -14.78
CA LEU A 532 -6.72 -52.80 -16.19
C LEU A 532 -7.14 -51.40 -16.68
N SER A 533 -6.67 -51.01 -17.89
CA SER A 533 -6.89 -49.68 -18.49
C SER A 533 -7.49 -49.78 -19.93
N TYR A 534 -8.20 -50.86 -20.22
CA TYR A 534 -8.79 -51.09 -21.51
C TYR A 534 -10.00 -50.22 -21.80
N THR A 535 -10.03 -49.53 -22.93
CA THR A 535 -11.03 -48.54 -23.31
C THR A 535 -11.58 -48.72 -24.73
N ASP A 536 -11.91 -49.95 -25.14
CA ASP A 536 -12.51 -50.14 -26.48
C ASP A 536 -13.86 -49.38 -26.61
N ALA A 537 -13.84 -48.29 -27.39
CA ALA A 537 -15.03 -47.50 -27.69
C ALA A 537 -15.84 -48.00 -28.90
N THR A 538 -15.33 -49.00 -29.62
CA THR A 538 -15.92 -49.38 -30.94
C THR A 538 -16.87 -50.59 -30.86
N GLU A 539 -16.71 -51.48 -29.93
CA GLU A 539 -17.52 -52.73 -29.85
C GLU A 539 -18.65 -52.70 -28.86
N THR A 540 -18.63 -51.84 -27.82
CA THR A 540 -19.66 -51.91 -26.78
C THR A 540 -20.20 -50.53 -26.38
N ARG A 541 -21.41 -50.21 -26.81
CA ARG A 541 -22.19 -49.07 -26.30
C ARG A 541 -22.31 -49.06 -24.77
N ILE A 542 -22.04 -50.17 -24.11
CA ILE A 542 -22.05 -50.27 -22.61
C ILE A 542 -20.80 -49.65 -22.05
N LEU A 543 -19.63 -49.75 -22.69
CA LEU A 543 -18.43 -49.09 -22.20
C LEU A 543 -18.55 -47.58 -22.28
N ASN A 544 -19.17 -47.02 -23.31
CA ASN A 544 -19.30 -45.57 -23.50
C ASN A 544 -19.94 -44.78 -22.36
N ASN A 545 -20.69 -45.43 -21.44
CA ASN A 545 -21.34 -44.75 -20.31
C ASN A 545 -21.05 -45.40 -18.95
N ASN A 546 -20.24 -46.45 -18.86
CA ASN A 546 -20.12 -47.28 -17.69
C ASN A 546 -18.67 -47.51 -17.19
N PHE A 547 -17.72 -46.72 -17.70
CA PHE A 547 -16.34 -46.72 -17.20
C PHE A 547 -15.82 -45.31 -17.00
N LEU A 548 -14.87 -45.18 -16.10
CA LEU A 548 -14.14 -43.97 -15.86
C LEU A 548 -12.65 -44.23 -16.09
N CYS A 549 -12.21 -43.97 -17.29
CA CYS A 549 -10.81 -43.74 -17.56
C CYS A 549 -10.58 -42.24 -17.51
N VAL A 550 -9.74 -41.78 -16.62
CA VAL A 550 -9.61 -40.36 -16.36
C VAL A 550 -8.61 -39.73 -17.33
N ASP A 551 -9.03 -39.54 -18.56
CA ASP A 551 -8.41 -38.62 -19.50
C ASP A 551 -9.29 -37.40 -19.79
N SER A 552 -10.50 -37.34 -19.25
CA SER A 552 -11.41 -36.21 -19.45
C SER A 552 -11.67 -35.48 -18.16
N MET A 553 -11.44 -34.19 -18.26
CA MET A 553 -11.72 -33.10 -17.32
C MET A 553 -12.64 -33.46 -16.16
N ARG A 554 -12.14 -33.34 -14.96
CA ARG A 554 -12.98 -33.37 -13.76
C ARG A 554 -13.17 -31.98 -13.19
N TYR A 555 -14.41 -31.65 -12.94
CA TYR A 555 -14.84 -30.47 -12.21
C TYR A 555 -14.74 -30.76 -10.72
N ILE A 556 -13.88 -30.03 -10.00
CA ILE A 556 -13.84 -30.03 -8.54
C ILE A 556 -14.55 -28.78 -8.06
N TRP A 557 -15.58 -28.95 -7.24
CA TRP A 557 -16.20 -27.83 -6.54
C TRP A 557 -15.28 -27.40 -5.41
N ASP A 558 -14.80 -26.16 -5.48
CA ASP A 558 -14.12 -25.54 -4.35
C ASP A 558 -15.17 -24.92 -3.43
N TYR A 559 -15.33 -25.51 -2.27
CA TYR A 559 -16.27 -25.06 -1.25
C TYR A 559 -15.72 -23.96 -0.33
N GLU A 560 -14.45 -23.62 -0.43
CA GLU A 560 -13.79 -22.65 0.47
C GLU A 560 -13.78 -21.22 -0.08
N SER A 561 -14.05 -20.99 -1.36
CA SER A 561 -14.18 -19.64 -1.89
C SER A 561 -15.62 -19.12 -1.79
N ASN A 562 -15.93 -18.48 -0.69
CA ASN A 562 -17.21 -17.80 -0.43
C ASN A 562 -17.34 -16.52 -1.27
N ILE A 563 -17.22 -16.64 -2.60
CA ILE A 563 -17.46 -15.54 -3.54
C ILE A 563 -18.71 -15.89 -4.36
N ASN A 564 -19.77 -15.16 -4.10
CA ASN A 564 -21.00 -15.17 -4.88
C ASN A 564 -20.75 -14.85 -6.36
N TYR A 565 -20.56 -15.90 -7.17
CA TYR A 565 -20.69 -15.82 -8.61
C TYR A 565 -21.89 -16.68 -9.06
N PRO A 566 -22.84 -16.14 -9.80
CA PRO A 566 -23.88 -16.93 -10.46
C PRO A 566 -23.23 -17.66 -11.63
N GLY A 567 -22.78 -18.88 -11.40
CA GLY A 567 -22.06 -19.74 -12.35
C GLY A 567 -20.78 -20.21 -11.70
N GLY A 568 -20.79 -21.33 -11.02
CA GLY A 568 -19.66 -21.88 -10.27
C GLY A 568 -18.36 -21.87 -11.09
N LYS A 569 -17.25 -21.38 -10.51
CA LYS A 569 -15.92 -21.52 -11.08
C LYS A 569 -15.48 -22.98 -11.00
N TYR A 570 -15.30 -23.59 -12.14
CA TYR A 570 -14.71 -24.91 -12.27
C TYR A 570 -13.20 -24.77 -12.36
N PHE A 571 -12.45 -25.39 -11.45
CA PHE A 571 -11.02 -25.59 -11.61
C PHE A 571 -10.80 -26.87 -12.44
N ILE A 572 -10.09 -26.72 -13.55
CA ILE A 572 -9.59 -27.87 -14.31
C ILE A 572 -8.37 -28.37 -13.54
N ALA A 573 -8.50 -29.47 -12.85
CA ALA A 573 -7.33 -30.19 -12.36
C ALA A 573 -6.59 -30.76 -13.57
N ASP A 574 -5.24 -30.67 -13.54
CA ASP A 574 -4.37 -31.23 -14.58
C ASP A 574 -4.79 -32.63 -14.99
N SER A 575 -4.69 -32.93 -16.30
CA SER A 575 -4.96 -34.24 -16.88
C SER A 575 -4.23 -35.33 -16.11
N PHE A 576 -4.98 -36.17 -15.44
CA PHE A 576 -4.45 -37.33 -14.75
C PHE A 576 -4.11 -38.41 -15.79
N SER A 577 -2.89 -38.91 -15.76
CA SER A 577 -2.48 -39.96 -16.68
C SER A 577 -3.25 -41.24 -16.39
N THR A 578 -3.97 -41.77 -17.38
CA THR A 578 -4.58 -43.10 -17.36
C THR A 578 -3.54 -44.21 -17.14
N ASP A 579 -2.29 -43.90 -17.47
CA ASP A 579 -1.17 -44.82 -17.34
C ASP A 579 -0.80 -45.15 -15.89
N VAL A 580 -1.22 -44.30 -14.93
CA VAL A 580 -0.94 -44.51 -13.51
C VAL A 580 -2.06 -45.25 -12.77
N ARG A 581 -3.29 -45.02 -13.20
CA ARG A 581 -4.48 -45.44 -12.42
C ARG A 581 -5.12 -46.72 -12.92
N GLY A 582 -5.04 -46.99 -14.22
CA GLY A 582 -6.00 -47.84 -14.86
C GLY A 582 -7.38 -47.22 -15.00
N CYS A 583 -8.36 -47.97 -15.42
CA CYS A 583 -9.74 -47.53 -15.50
C CYS A 583 -10.58 -48.12 -14.37
N ALA A 584 -11.62 -47.38 -13.94
CA ALA A 584 -12.64 -47.94 -13.06
C ALA A 584 -13.90 -48.28 -13.87
N TYR A 585 -14.40 -49.46 -13.68
CA TYR A 585 -15.52 -50.02 -14.45
C TYR A 585 -16.72 -50.30 -13.56
N THR A 586 -17.94 -50.09 -14.10
CA THR A 586 -19.11 -50.69 -13.46
C THR A 586 -19.05 -52.21 -13.54
N TRP A 587 -19.73 -52.91 -12.66
CA TRP A 587 -19.70 -54.37 -12.66
C TRP A 587 -20.21 -54.96 -14.00
N MET A 588 -21.25 -54.37 -14.59
CA MET A 588 -21.79 -54.82 -15.90
C MET A 588 -20.78 -54.64 -17.01
N ALA A 589 -19.97 -53.57 -16.99
CA ALA A 589 -18.88 -53.41 -17.96
C ALA A 589 -17.75 -54.41 -17.68
N ALA A 590 -17.38 -54.60 -16.42
CA ALA A 590 -16.34 -55.56 -16.04
C ALA A 590 -16.61 -56.99 -16.52
N ILE A 591 -17.81 -57.49 -16.36
CA ILE A 591 -18.20 -58.84 -16.86
C ILE A 591 -18.44 -58.90 -18.34
N ASN A 592 -18.35 -57.80 -19.10
CA ASN A 592 -18.74 -57.66 -20.51
C ASN A 592 -20.12 -58.26 -20.77
N SER A 593 -21.11 -57.71 -20.13
CA SER A 593 -22.49 -58.26 -20.11
C SER A 593 -23.06 -58.48 -21.54
N ILE A 594 -22.69 -57.71 -22.52
CA ILE A 594 -23.13 -57.86 -23.91
C ILE A 594 -22.57 -59.15 -24.51
N LYS A 595 -21.28 -59.44 -24.30
CA LYS A 595 -20.66 -60.66 -24.79
C LYS A 595 -21.33 -61.89 -24.17
N LEU A 596 -21.59 -61.81 -22.88
CA LEU A 596 -22.29 -62.89 -22.14
C LEU A 596 -23.73 -63.07 -22.60
N GLU A 597 -24.45 -62.04 -22.93
CA GLU A 597 -25.81 -62.11 -23.44
C GLU A 597 -25.88 -62.71 -24.88
N LYS A 598 -24.82 -62.60 -25.66
CA LYS A 598 -24.69 -63.08 -27.02
C LYS A 598 -23.95 -64.39 -27.14
N ASP A 599 -23.48 -64.99 -26.05
CA ASP A 599 -22.79 -66.27 -26.03
C ASP A 599 -23.68 -67.37 -26.62
N ALA A 600 -23.24 -67.95 -27.76
CA ALA A 600 -24.02 -68.95 -28.49
C ALA A 600 -24.19 -70.27 -27.72
N ASP A 601 -23.21 -70.62 -26.86
CA ASP A 601 -23.21 -71.89 -26.12
C ASP A 601 -24.03 -71.80 -24.84
N ASN A 602 -24.21 -70.62 -24.28
CA ASN A 602 -24.96 -70.42 -23.05
C ASN A 602 -25.44 -68.97 -22.85
N PRO A 603 -26.43 -68.55 -23.62
CA PRO A 603 -26.90 -67.15 -23.61
C PRO A 603 -27.55 -66.78 -22.27
N LEU A 604 -27.07 -65.71 -21.71
CA LEU A 604 -27.58 -65.08 -20.44
C LEU A 604 -28.57 -63.94 -20.68
N VAL A 605 -29.19 -63.91 -21.87
CA VAL A 605 -30.13 -62.83 -22.25
C VAL A 605 -31.24 -62.67 -21.24
N GLY A 606 -31.33 -61.48 -20.61
CA GLY A 606 -32.33 -61.14 -19.65
C GLY A 606 -32.15 -61.78 -18.24
N LYS A 607 -31.18 -62.64 -18.06
CA LYS A 607 -30.96 -63.40 -16.83
C LYS A 607 -29.99 -62.73 -15.85
N LEU A 608 -29.10 -61.87 -16.34
CA LEU A 608 -28.09 -61.18 -15.51
C LEU A 608 -28.66 -60.24 -14.42
N LYS A 609 -29.93 -59.89 -14.55
CA LYS A 609 -30.64 -59.05 -13.55
C LYS A 609 -31.48 -59.80 -12.55
N THR A 610 -31.76 -61.09 -12.84
CA THR A 610 -32.79 -61.86 -12.11
C THR A 610 -32.33 -63.21 -11.61
N THR A 611 -31.16 -63.69 -11.99
CA THR A 611 -30.62 -64.99 -11.59
C THR A 611 -29.15 -64.89 -11.26
N CYS A 612 -28.66 -65.61 -10.26
CA CYS A 612 -27.24 -65.75 -9.86
C CYS A 612 -26.47 -66.60 -10.88
N ALA A 613 -26.46 -66.18 -12.16
CA ALA A 613 -25.99 -66.98 -13.25
C ALA A 613 -24.45 -67.12 -13.35
N LEU A 614 -23.73 -66.26 -12.62
CA LEU A 614 -22.27 -66.21 -12.65
C LEU A 614 -21.61 -66.82 -11.39
N ALA A 615 -22.38 -67.31 -10.42
CA ALA A 615 -21.87 -67.74 -9.12
C ALA A 615 -20.83 -68.89 -9.19
N SER A 616 -20.79 -69.67 -10.28
CA SER A 616 -19.87 -70.78 -10.44
C SER A 616 -19.13 -70.78 -11.78
N ARG A 617 -19.12 -69.64 -12.50
CA ARG A 617 -18.49 -69.53 -13.83
C ARG A 617 -17.16 -68.78 -13.75
N ARG A 618 -16.19 -69.26 -14.54
CA ARG A 618 -15.06 -68.41 -14.94
C ARG A 618 -15.52 -67.44 -16.00
N VAL A 619 -15.33 -66.18 -15.80
CA VAL A 619 -15.79 -65.12 -16.69
C VAL A 619 -14.60 -64.29 -17.15
N GLN A 620 -14.25 -64.36 -18.43
CA GLN A 620 -13.21 -63.50 -19.00
C GLN A 620 -13.55 -62.00 -18.75
N GLY A 621 -14.81 -61.62 -19.00
CA GLY A 621 -15.22 -60.23 -18.94
C GLY A 621 -14.46 -59.36 -19.89
N ILE A 622 -13.92 -58.27 -19.39
CA ILE A 622 -13.06 -57.35 -20.18
C ILE A 622 -11.57 -57.63 -19.99
N CYS A 623 -11.19 -58.70 -19.33
CA CYS A 623 -9.79 -59.11 -19.25
C CYS A 623 -9.26 -59.55 -20.64
N PRO A 624 -7.94 -59.45 -20.90
CA PRO A 624 -7.31 -59.93 -22.12
C PRO A 624 -7.51 -61.45 -22.30
N ASP A 625 -7.31 -61.98 -23.50
CA ASP A 625 -7.38 -63.40 -23.79
C ASP A 625 -6.37 -64.19 -22.92
N GLY A 626 -6.82 -65.34 -22.38
CA GLY A 626 -6.07 -66.12 -21.41
C GLY A 626 -6.05 -65.58 -19.97
N TRP A 627 -6.92 -64.58 -19.74
CA TRP A 627 -7.11 -63.97 -18.41
C TRP A 627 -8.60 -63.78 -18.10
N HIS A 628 -8.96 -63.79 -16.83
CA HIS A 628 -10.35 -63.63 -16.42
C HIS A 628 -10.49 -62.77 -15.18
N LEU A 629 -11.72 -62.32 -14.89
CA LEU A 629 -12.07 -61.62 -13.68
C LEU A 629 -12.01 -62.60 -12.49
N PRO A 630 -11.32 -62.24 -11.40
CA PRO A 630 -11.24 -63.13 -10.23
C PRO A 630 -12.60 -63.27 -9.56
N ASN A 631 -12.87 -64.50 -9.11
CA ASN A 631 -14.00 -64.82 -8.22
C ASN A 631 -13.58 -64.77 -6.74
N ASN A 632 -14.52 -64.99 -5.83
CA ASN A 632 -14.26 -64.91 -4.39
C ASN A 632 -13.29 -66.00 -3.91
N ASP A 633 -13.30 -67.19 -4.54
CA ASP A 633 -12.39 -68.27 -4.16
C ASP A 633 -10.95 -67.92 -4.54
N GLU A 634 -10.74 -67.31 -5.71
CA GLU A 634 -9.43 -66.85 -6.17
C GLU A 634 -8.91 -65.68 -5.35
N TRP A 635 -9.77 -64.78 -4.91
CA TRP A 635 -9.41 -63.72 -3.93
C TRP A 635 -9.05 -64.34 -2.57
N SER A 636 -9.78 -65.35 -2.12
CA SER A 636 -9.50 -66.07 -0.85
C SER A 636 -8.19 -66.84 -0.91
N GLU A 637 -7.84 -67.44 -2.06
CA GLU A 637 -6.55 -68.09 -2.28
C GLU A 637 -5.42 -67.08 -2.23
N LEU A 638 -5.54 -65.93 -2.92
CA LEU A 638 -4.57 -64.84 -2.84
C LEU A 638 -4.37 -64.37 -1.40
N ILE A 639 -5.45 -64.06 -0.69
CA ILE A 639 -5.41 -63.60 0.71
C ILE A 639 -4.70 -64.63 1.60
N THR A 640 -4.97 -65.92 1.39
CA THR A 640 -4.32 -67.01 2.15
C THR A 640 -2.82 -67.06 1.82
N ALA A 641 -2.45 -66.95 0.56
CA ALA A 641 -1.06 -67.00 0.09
C ALA A 641 -0.19 -65.86 0.66
N VAL A 642 -0.79 -64.71 0.96
CA VAL A 642 -0.07 -63.54 1.51
C VAL A 642 -0.19 -63.41 3.02
N GLY A 643 -0.63 -64.44 3.74
CA GLY A 643 -0.62 -64.49 5.19
C GLY A 643 -1.96 -64.27 5.89
N GLY A 644 -3.08 -64.26 5.15
CA GLY A 644 -4.44 -64.16 5.70
C GLY A 644 -4.97 -62.71 5.81
N VAL A 645 -6.22 -62.62 6.24
CA VAL A 645 -7.01 -61.35 6.20
C VAL A 645 -6.35 -60.24 6.98
N GLU A 646 -5.75 -60.49 8.11
CA GLU A 646 -5.18 -59.46 8.99
C GLU A 646 -3.90 -58.80 8.45
N THR A 647 -3.19 -59.49 7.56
CA THR A 647 -1.89 -59.04 7.02
C THR A 647 -1.94 -58.73 5.54
N ALA A 648 -2.91 -59.28 4.81
CA ALA A 648 -3.01 -59.16 3.37
C ALA A 648 -3.08 -57.70 2.90
N GLY A 649 -3.76 -56.81 3.65
CA GLY A 649 -3.82 -55.40 3.34
C GLY A 649 -2.45 -54.73 3.28
N LYS A 650 -1.55 -55.06 4.22
CA LYS A 650 -0.18 -54.54 4.21
C LYS A 650 0.66 -55.19 3.12
N ALA A 651 0.53 -56.47 2.91
CA ALA A 651 1.34 -57.26 1.97
C ALA A 651 1.02 -56.95 0.48
N LEU A 652 -0.22 -56.52 0.18
CA LEU A 652 -0.70 -56.29 -1.19
C LEU A 652 -0.64 -54.78 -1.60
N LYS A 653 -0.60 -53.87 -0.63
CA LYS A 653 -0.52 -52.42 -0.93
C LYS A 653 0.88 -52.04 -1.41
N SER A 654 0.92 -51.09 -2.39
CA SER A 654 2.16 -50.50 -2.84
C SER A 654 2.98 -49.86 -1.70
N GLN A 655 4.30 -49.86 -1.86
CA GLN A 655 5.23 -49.22 -0.91
C GLN A 655 5.13 -47.68 -0.86
N THR A 656 4.41 -47.07 -1.78
CA THR A 656 4.28 -45.63 -1.92
C THR A 656 2.85 -45.22 -2.28
N GLY A 657 2.48 -43.95 -2.01
CA GLY A 657 1.22 -43.37 -2.43
C GLY A 657 0.07 -43.44 -1.42
N TRP A 658 0.19 -44.16 -0.35
CA TRP A 658 -0.83 -44.23 0.68
C TRP A 658 -0.68 -43.14 1.72
N ASN A 659 -1.79 -42.53 2.12
CA ASN A 659 -1.83 -41.45 3.11
C ASN A 659 -1.52 -41.96 4.53
N LYS A 660 -1.19 -41.03 5.43
CA LYS A 660 -1.04 -41.29 6.87
C LYS A 660 0.01 -42.35 7.22
N LYS A 661 1.07 -42.44 6.41
CA LYS A 661 2.13 -43.47 6.58
C LYS A 661 1.59 -44.91 6.52
N SER A 662 0.56 -45.12 5.71
CA SER A 662 -0.15 -46.38 5.56
C SER A 662 0.30 -47.19 4.33
N ASN A 663 1.48 -46.92 3.80
CA ASN A 663 2.07 -47.68 2.72
C ASN A 663 2.18 -49.15 3.07
N GLY A 664 2.04 -50.03 2.07
CA GLY A 664 2.24 -51.44 2.20
C GLY A 664 3.71 -51.84 2.26
N SER A 665 3.97 -53.09 2.49
CA SER A 665 5.28 -53.74 2.26
C SER A 665 5.43 -54.22 0.82
N ASP A 666 4.33 -54.52 0.16
CA ASP A 666 4.26 -55.05 -1.20
C ASP A 666 5.14 -56.29 -1.40
N ASP A 667 5.21 -57.13 -0.42
CA ASP A 667 6.15 -58.25 -0.33
C ASP A 667 6.00 -59.25 -1.50
N PHE A 668 4.87 -59.23 -2.16
CA PHE A 668 4.52 -60.16 -3.25
C PHE A 668 4.38 -59.44 -4.62
N GLY A 669 4.57 -58.12 -4.71
CA GLY A 669 4.50 -57.37 -5.95
C GLY A 669 3.10 -57.18 -6.52
N PHE A 670 2.06 -57.29 -5.68
CA PHE A 670 0.70 -56.98 -6.14
C PHE A 670 0.50 -55.47 -6.40
N SER A 671 1.22 -54.65 -5.69
CA SER A 671 1.33 -53.19 -5.88
C SER A 671 -0.02 -52.46 -5.97
N ALA A 672 -0.96 -52.77 -5.06
CA ALA A 672 -2.26 -52.10 -5.05
C ALA A 672 -2.13 -50.61 -4.78
N LEU A 673 -2.63 -49.79 -5.68
CA LEU A 673 -2.58 -48.34 -5.59
C LEU A 673 -3.87 -47.78 -4.95
N PRO A 674 -3.78 -46.74 -4.09
CA PRO A 674 -4.94 -46.15 -3.44
C PRO A 674 -5.66 -45.13 -4.36
N VAL A 675 -6.18 -45.59 -5.47
CA VAL A 675 -6.79 -44.75 -6.51
C VAL A 675 -8.22 -44.30 -6.19
N GLY A 676 -8.77 -44.74 -5.05
CA GLY A 676 -10.13 -44.38 -4.63
C GLY A 676 -11.22 -45.13 -5.42
N TRP A 677 -12.43 -44.62 -5.33
CA TRP A 677 -13.60 -45.15 -6.07
C TRP A 677 -14.40 -43.98 -6.68
N SER A 678 -15.23 -44.27 -7.67
CA SER A 678 -16.10 -43.26 -8.27
C SER A 678 -17.57 -43.68 -8.17
N ASN A 679 -18.45 -42.68 -8.05
CA ASN A 679 -19.88 -42.84 -7.98
C ASN A 679 -20.54 -42.19 -9.20
N GLU A 680 -21.44 -42.91 -9.90
CA GLU A 680 -22.20 -42.42 -11.04
C GLU A 680 -23.06 -41.17 -10.77
N ARG A 681 -23.35 -40.85 -9.50
CA ARG A 681 -24.21 -39.73 -9.13
C ARG A 681 -23.56 -38.33 -9.23
N ALA A 682 -22.37 -38.23 -9.76
CA ALA A 682 -21.76 -36.92 -10.07
C ALA A 682 -22.50 -36.14 -11.19
N TYR A 683 -23.47 -36.74 -11.87
CA TYR A 683 -24.29 -36.10 -12.92
C TYR A 683 -25.54 -35.35 -12.41
N GLY A 684 -25.79 -35.28 -11.13
CA GLY A 684 -26.96 -34.61 -10.57
C GLY A 684 -26.77 -34.14 -9.15
N GLY A 685 -26.02 -33.09 -8.92
CA GLY A 685 -26.16 -32.25 -7.72
C GLY A 685 -25.83 -32.86 -6.35
N GLY A 686 -24.93 -33.82 -6.28
CA GLY A 686 -24.52 -34.40 -5.00
C GLY A 686 -23.00 -34.58 -4.95
N SER A 687 -22.39 -33.99 -3.95
CA SER A 687 -20.97 -33.91 -3.54
C SER A 687 -19.93 -34.69 -4.36
N ALA A 688 -18.89 -33.96 -4.76
CA ALA A 688 -17.70 -34.40 -5.49
C ALA A 688 -16.77 -35.36 -4.70
N ASP A 689 -17.31 -36.17 -3.80
CA ASP A 689 -16.55 -37.05 -2.90
C ASP A 689 -15.85 -38.23 -3.56
N ALA A 690 -16.08 -38.44 -4.85
CA ALA A 690 -15.60 -39.66 -5.52
C ALA A 690 -14.12 -39.66 -5.87
N ALA A 691 -13.49 -38.46 -6.00
CA ALA A 691 -12.04 -38.31 -6.19
C ALA A 691 -11.30 -38.01 -4.89
N SER A 692 -12.00 -37.68 -3.83
CA SER A 692 -11.47 -37.18 -2.55
C SER A 692 -10.75 -38.23 -1.70
N LYS A 693 -10.74 -39.50 -2.11
CA LYS A 693 -10.12 -40.61 -1.35
C LYS A 693 -8.92 -41.26 -2.02
N GLY A 694 -8.32 -40.56 -3.02
CA GLY A 694 -7.00 -40.93 -3.49
C GLY A 694 -6.00 -40.90 -2.35
N GLY A 695 -5.21 -41.93 -2.20
CA GLY A 695 -4.31 -42.12 -1.07
C GLY A 695 -4.91 -42.91 0.11
N GLU A 696 -6.21 -43.20 0.14
CA GLU A 696 -6.85 -43.86 1.31
C GLU A 696 -7.45 -45.20 1.00
N LEU A 697 -7.93 -45.45 -0.20
CA LEU A 697 -8.73 -46.61 -0.55
C LEU A 697 -8.38 -47.17 -1.93
N ALA A 698 -8.41 -48.50 -2.05
CA ALA A 698 -8.42 -49.22 -3.32
C ALA A 698 -9.56 -50.24 -3.32
N PHE A 699 -10.24 -50.39 -4.47
CA PHE A 699 -11.37 -51.27 -4.63
C PHE A 699 -11.24 -52.10 -5.92
N PHE A 700 -11.43 -53.42 -5.83
CA PHE A 700 -11.36 -54.34 -6.95
C PHE A 700 -12.62 -55.20 -7.06
N TRP A 701 -13.16 -55.34 -8.26
CA TRP A 701 -14.32 -56.18 -8.49
C TRP A 701 -13.98 -57.69 -8.31
N SER A 702 -14.95 -58.40 -7.78
CA SER A 702 -15.09 -59.85 -7.94
C SER A 702 -16.20 -60.16 -8.93
N VAL A 703 -16.06 -61.21 -9.72
CA VAL A 703 -17.14 -61.65 -10.62
C VAL A 703 -18.28 -62.37 -9.83
N SER A 704 -18.04 -62.77 -8.61
CA SER A 704 -19.02 -63.48 -7.78
C SER A 704 -20.24 -62.60 -7.48
N GLU A 705 -21.40 -63.19 -7.65
CA GLU A 705 -22.70 -62.64 -7.24
C GLU A 705 -23.08 -63.17 -5.85
N ASN A 706 -23.82 -62.41 -5.07
CA ASN A 706 -24.37 -62.88 -3.82
C ASN A 706 -25.47 -63.91 -4.11
N VAL A 707 -25.31 -65.13 -3.58
CA VAL A 707 -26.25 -66.25 -3.85
C VAL A 707 -27.63 -66.06 -3.23
N GLU A 708 -27.74 -65.20 -2.21
CA GLU A 708 -29.02 -64.86 -1.56
C GLU A 708 -29.73 -63.69 -2.26
N ASP A 709 -28.97 -62.77 -2.88
CA ASP A 709 -29.48 -61.62 -3.60
C ASP A 709 -28.62 -61.32 -4.84
N CYS A 710 -29.02 -61.90 -5.95
CA CYS A 710 -28.31 -61.77 -7.23
C CYS A 710 -28.24 -60.31 -7.78
N THR A 711 -28.82 -59.37 -7.13
CA THR A 711 -28.65 -57.94 -7.47
C THR A 711 -27.39 -57.35 -6.84
N LYS A 712 -26.76 -58.10 -5.91
CA LYS A 712 -25.54 -57.73 -5.18
C LYS A 712 -24.34 -58.49 -5.73
N THR A 713 -23.18 -57.82 -5.64
CA THR A 713 -21.88 -58.36 -6.11
C THR A 713 -20.80 -58.13 -5.07
N TYR A 714 -19.76 -58.97 -5.10
CA TYR A 714 -18.64 -58.82 -4.21
C TYR A 714 -17.54 -57.95 -4.75
N TYR A 715 -16.79 -57.34 -3.87
CA TYR A 715 -15.59 -56.58 -4.17
C TYR A 715 -14.59 -56.64 -3.01
N ILE A 716 -13.33 -56.42 -3.30
CA ILE A 716 -12.24 -56.31 -2.35
C ILE A 716 -11.97 -54.85 -2.05
N ALA A 717 -11.77 -54.51 -0.78
CA ALA A 717 -11.37 -53.17 -0.33
C ALA A 717 -10.08 -53.20 0.47
N LEU A 718 -9.13 -52.39 0.10
CA LEU A 718 -7.94 -52.07 0.86
C LEU A 718 -8.07 -50.62 1.37
N ASN A 719 -7.72 -50.39 2.63
CA ASN A 719 -7.76 -49.08 3.26
C ASN A 719 -6.41 -48.72 3.91
N THR A 720 -6.37 -47.68 4.70
CA THR A 720 -5.17 -47.28 5.47
C THR A 720 -4.79 -48.27 6.56
N GLY A 721 -5.62 -49.29 6.88
CA GLY A 721 -5.29 -50.38 7.78
C GLY A 721 -4.44 -51.49 7.14
N ASN A 722 -4.13 -52.52 7.92
CA ASN A 722 -3.34 -53.66 7.46
C ASN A 722 -4.19 -54.86 7.00
N SER A 723 -5.45 -54.89 7.36
CA SER A 723 -6.39 -55.94 6.96
C SER A 723 -7.03 -55.63 5.60
N ILE A 724 -7.46 -56.68 4.93
CA ILE A 724 -8.25 -56.62 3.70
C ILE A 724 -9.70 -56.97 4.02
N LEU A 725 -10.62 -56.35 3.33
CA LEU A 725 -12.04 -56.53 3.54
C LEU A 725 -12.69 -57.03 2.24
N LEU A 726 -13.39 -58.14 2.33
CA LEU A 726 -14.25 -58.65 1.28
C LEU A 726 -15.69 -58.22 1.60
N TYR A 727 -16.23 -57.38 0.77
CA TYR A 727 -17.60 -56.89 0.93
C TYR A 727 -18.53 -57.54 -0.07
N GLY A 728 -19.60 -58.15 0.44
CA GLY A 728 -20.71 -58.69 -0.36
C GLY A 728 -22.05 -58.17 0.08
N ASP A 729 -22.04 -57.27 1.04
CA ASP A 729 -23.25 -56.88 1.74
C ASP A 729 -23.80 -55.51 1.36
N ASP A 730 -25.11 -55.49 1.21
CA ASP A 730 -26.06 -54.43 1.40
C ASP A 730 -26.06 -53.21 0.44
N LYS A 731 -24.97 -52.84 -0.20
CA LYS A 731 -24.93 -51.63 -1.00
C LYS A 731 -23.97 -51.64 -2.18
N SER A 732 -23.50 -52.79 -2.58
CA SER A 732 -22.68 -52.89 -3.79
C SER A 732 -23.55 -52.62 -5.02
N ASN A 733 -23.84 -51.38 -5.19
CA ASN A 733 -24.51 -50.89 -6.39
C ASN A 733 -23.64 -51.27 -7.58
N ARG A 734 -24.12 -52.15 -8.44
CA ARG A 734 -23.45 -52.58 -9.69
C ARG A 734 -23.09 -51.39 -10.60
N ASN A 735 -23.63 -50.24 -10.33
CA ASN A 735 -23.35 -48.96 -11.01
C ASN A 735 -22.17 -48.20 -10.43
N LEU A 736 -21.58 -48.65 -9.30
CA LEU A 736 -20.34 -48.03 -8.81
C LEU A 736 -19.17 -48.52 -9.65
N SER A 737 -18.20 -47.67 -9.90
CA SER A 737 -17.03 -48.03 -10.69
C SER A 737 -15.86 -48.40 -9.78
N LYS A 738 -15.21 -49.54 -10.03
CA LYS A 738 -14.04 -50.08 -9.29
C LYS A 738 -12.96 -50.53 -10.28
N ALA A 739 -11.74 -50.63 -9.80
CA ALA A 739 -10.62 -51.20 -10.57
C ALA A 739 -10.81 -52.68 -10.84
N ILE A 740 -10.08 -53.19 -11.84
CA ILE A 740 -10.02 -54.57 -12.22
C ILE A 740 -8.56 -55.04 -12.18
N ARG A 741 -8.34 -56.17 -11.51
CA ARG A 741 -7.12 -56.95 -11.55
C ARG A 741 -7.45 -58.33 -12.11
N CYS A 742 -6.95 -58.64 -13.31
CA CYS A 742 -7.19 -59.94 -13.92
C CYS A 742 -6.25 -60.99 -13.35
N VAL A 743 -6.74 -62.24 -13.34
CA VAL A 743 -5.98 -63.43 -13.00
C VAL A 743 -5.86 -64.32 -14.21
N LYS A 744 -4.69 -64.98 -14.39
CA LYS A 744 -4.40 -65.84 -15.55
C LYS A 744 -5.22 -67.13 -15.45
N ASP A 745 -5.67 -67.65 -16.59
CA ASP A 745 -6.46 -68.87 -16.73
C ASP A 745 -5.73 -70.11 -16.25
#